data_8609c68f7b5b0fb9aacd87f3ef3955f2
#
_entry.id   8609c68f7b5b0fb9aacd87f3ef3955f2
#
_cell.length_a   1.000
_cell.length_b   1.000
_cell.length_c   1.000
_cell.angle_alpha   90.00
_cell.angle_beta   90.00
_cell.angle_gamma   90.00
#
_symmetry.space_group_name_H-M   'P 1'
#
loop_
_entity.id
_entity.type
_entity.pdbx_description
1 polymer ?
#
loop_
_entity_poly.entity_id
_entity_poly.type
_entity_poly.pdbx_seq_one_letter_code
_entity_poly.pdbx_strand_id
1 'polypeptide(L)'
;MKAGSLCLLPLLLPSAALAQPGVPDDSQARIVITGAGLPLPPGTPAYGSVQIEQDRLLNSASGRIESILTDVAGFQQFRRSDSRSANPSAQGASLRALGGSASSRTLVLLDGVPMADPFFGYIPFSALVPERLSAVRVTRGGGVGAFGAGAVAGTIELANATRDQLPTLAASALYGSRDATELSASVTPGLGAGFLSLSGRWDRGDGFQTTPRDQRVAATVPAAYDGWSANLRAVVPVGDTDELRFRTTLFHDERTLRFRGADSLSEGQDASIRYVSHGRWQVDALAYVQARNFANIVISSNPPFRKTLDQRSTPSTGIGGKIELRPPVGGGHLLRVGMDSRFAAGDMFEDAYSAATGLVTARRHAGGRQRAIGMFAEDDWTLGNLVLTGGIRADRWTISDGFFRVAGSAANSRDFKDRSGWEVSARAGALLHLNDQVALRGAAYTGFRLPTLNELYRPFVVFPVTTEANPALSPEQLKGVEAGIDLMPARRVTLSATAFYNRLDDAIANVTIGTNLRRRDNVDAIVAKGIELTASARHGAMSLSASYAYSHSAVRAPGNLFDGLSPAQTPRHSASATFAWQRQQGPGLSATMRYASAQYEDDLHVDRLPGFLTIDAVARLPLGHGLQLVARGENLFDEDILTRRVSSSTAVSEDLGAPRTLWIGLTLSR
;
A
#
# COMPACT_ATOMS: atom_id res chain seq x y z
N MET A 1 22.99 -8.01 26.70
CA MET A 1 24.13 -8.44 25.88
C MET A 1 24.15 -9.94 25.83
N LYS A 2 23.66 -10.56 24.79
CA LYS A 2 24.01 -11.94 24.37
C LYS A 2 23.88 -11.94 22.84
N ALA A 3 25.02 -12.04 22.17
CA ALA A 3 25.15 -12.17 20.74
C ALA A 3 24.65 -13.56 20.31
N GLY A 4 23.66 -13.60 19.47
CA GLY A 4 23.21 -14.82 18.80
C GLY A 4 23.99 -14.98 17.50
N SER A 5 24.82 -16.02 17.43
CA SER A 5 25.60 -16.39 16.27
C SER A 5 24.70 -16.78 15.10
N LEU A 6 24.84 -16.06 13.99
CA LEU A 6 24.25 -16.40 12.70
C LEU A 6 25.08 -17.54 12.09
N CYS A 7 24.53 -18.76 12.01
CA CYS A 7 25.13 -19.86 11.26
C CYS A 7 24.90 -19.64 9.75
N LEU A 8 25.94 -19.26 9.03
CA LEU A 8 26.02 -19.31 7.58
C LEU A 8 26.19 -20.77 7.13
N LEU A 9 25.18 -21.33 6.48
CA LEU A 9 25.30 -22.60 5.76
C LEU A 9 25.99 -22.36 4.41
N PRO A 10 27.03 -23.08 4.04
CA PRO A 10 27.64 -22.95 2.72
C PRO A 10 26.76 -23.68 1.68
N LEU A 11 26.28 -22.93 0.67
CA LEU A 11 25.66 -23.49 -0.53
C LEU A 11 26.73 -24.14 -1.41
N LEU A 12 26.73 -25.46 -1.49
CA LEU A 12 27.50 -26.24 -2.47
C LEU A 12 26.80 -26.12 -3.83
N LEU A 13 27.45 -25.45 -4.76
CA LEU A 13 27.05 -25.42 -6.19
C LEU A 13 27.62 -26.66 -6.89
N PRO A 14 26.81 -27.41 -7.67
CA PRO A 14 27.33 -28.48 -8.51
C PRO A 14 28.01 -27.91 -9.78
N SER A 15 29.19 -28.41 -10.10
CA SER A 15 29.95 -28.09 -11.30
C SER A 15 29.21 -28.58 -12.54
N ALA A 16 28.84 -27.66 -13.45
CA ALA A 16 28.25 -28.00 -14.73
C ALA A 16 29.33 -28.46 -15.73
N ALA A 17 29.17 -29.64 -16.30
CA ALA A 17 29.97 -30.16 -17.41
C ALA A 17 29.62 -29.41 -18.70
N LEU A 18 30.64 -28.96 -19.43
CA LEU A 18 30.53 -28.30 -20.73
C LEU A 18 30.13 -29.34 -21.80
N ALA A 19 28.96 -29.18 -22.41
CA ALA A 19 28.53 -29.88 -23.62
C ALA A 19 28.79 -28.99 -24.85
N GLN A 20 29.27 -29.57 -25.93
CA GLN A 20 29.57 -28.90 -27.20
C GLN A 20 28.30 -28.47 -27.94
N PRO A 21 28.34 -27.38 -28.73
CA PRO A 21 27.16 -26.85 -29.40
C PRO A 21 26.76 -27.64 -30.65
N GLY A 22 25.54 -28.14 -30.65
CA GLY A 22 24.84 -28.60 -31.88
C GLY A 22 24.21 -27.39 -32.59
N VAL A 23 24.17 -27.44 -33.91
CA VAL A 23 23.61 -26.41 -34.81
C VAL A 23 22.10 -26.18 -34.47
N PRO A 24 21.61 -24.94 -34.32
CA PRO A 24 20.21 -24.70 -33.97
C PRO A 24 19.29 -24.81 -35.20
N ASP A 25 18.20 -25.53 -35.04
CA ASP A 25 17.02 -25.47 -35.90
C ASP A 25 16.18 -24.23 -35.50
N ASP A 26 16.04 -23.29 -36.42
CA ASP A 26 15.62 -21.90 -36.19
C ASP A 26 14.12 -21.70 -36.44
N SER A 27 13.26 -22.43 -35.74
CA SER A 27 11.80 -22.24 -35.87
C SER A 27 10.96 -22.29 -34.58
N GLN A 28 11.57 -22.25 -33.40
CA GLN A 28 10.82 -22.09 -32.16
C GLN A 28 10.96 -20.66 -31.62
N ALA A 29 9.84 -19.94 -31.52
CA ALA A 29 9.79 -18.64 -30.86
C ALA A 29 10.35 -18.78 -29.43
N ARG A 30 11.58 -18.31 -29.25
CA ARG A 30 12.27 -18.33 -27.95
C ARG A 30 11.51 -17.46 -27.00
N ILE A 31 10.86 -18.04 -25.98
CA ILE A 31 10.18 -17.29 -24.93
C ILE A 31 11.26 -16.49 -24.20
N VAL A 32 11.19 -15.17 -24.34
CA VAL A 32 12.08 -14.25 -23.62
C VAL A 32 11.60 -14.17 -22.18
N ILE A 33 12.39 -14.67 -21.25
CA ILE A 33 12.11 -14.63 -19.81
C ILE A 33 12.37 -13.23 -19.31
N THR A 34 11.30 -12.49 -19.07
CA THR A 34 11.35 -11.07 -18.66
C THR A 34 11.18 -10.86 -17.18
N GLY A 35 10.65 -11.83 -16.45
CA GLY A 35 10.23 -11.67 -15.05
C GLY A 35 8.88 -10.94 -14.92
N ALA A 36 8.05 -10.87 -15.96
CA ALA A 36 6.76 -10.17 -15.94
C ALA A 36 5.60 -10.96 -15.31
N GLY A 37 5.73 -12.28 -15.15
CA GLY A 37 4.65 -13.16 -14.68
C GLY A 37 3.71 -13.60 -15.78
N LEU A 38 2.63 -14.27 -15.39
CA LEU A 38 1.60 -14.70 -16.34
C LEU A 38 0.85 -13.49 -16.91
N PRO A 39 0.37 -13.57 -18.16
CA PRO A 39 -0.44 -12.52 -18.77
C PRO A 39 -1.70 -12.23 -17.94
N LEU A 40 -2.15 -10.97 -18.01
CA LEU A 40 -3.39 -10.55 -17.35
C LEU A 40 -4.60 -11.26 -17.98
N PRO A 41 -5.58 -11.65 -17.15
CA PRO A 41 -6.84 -12.20 -17.65
C PRO A 41 -7.62 -11.17 -18.48
N PRO A 42 -8.29 -11.59 -19.58
CA PRO A 42 -9.04 -10.70 -20.46
C PRO A 42 -10.18 -9.96 -19.78
N GLY A 43 -10.77 -10.54 -18.73
CA GLY A 43 -11.84 -9.93 -17.94
C GLY A 43 -11.40 -8.89 -16.92
N THR A 44 -10.09 -8.70 -16.71
CA THR A 44 -9.55 -7.72 -15.73
C THR A 44 -10.14 -6.30 -15.91
N PRO A 45 -10.28 -5.75 -17.13
CA PRO A 45 -10.83 -4.40 -17.30
C PRO A 45 -12.29 -4.24 -16.87
N ALA A 46 -13.08 -5.34 -16.80
CA ALA A 46 -14.47 -5.29 -16.35
C ALA A 46 -14.60 -4.74 -14.91
N TYR A 47 -13.56 -4.86 -14.09
CA TYR A 47 -13.53 -4.44 -12.68
C TYR A 47 -12.88 -3.06 -12.45
N GLY A 48 -13.01 -2.12 -13.35
CA GLY A 48 -12.54 -0.75 -13.16
C GLY A 48 -11.08 -0.64 -12.79
N SER A 49 -10.20 -1.40 -13.44
CA SER A 49 -8.76 -1.36 -13.15
C SER A 49 -8.08 -0.17 -13.81
N VAL A 50 -7.09 0.40 -13.14
CA VAL A 50 -6.24 1.51 -13.62
C VAL A 50 -4.79 1.09 -13.47
N GLN A 51 -3.97 1.37 -14.49
CA GLN A 51 -2.53 1.12 -14.47
C GLN A 51 -1.75 2.44 -14.51
N ILE A 52 -0.77 2.56 -13.62
CA ILE A 52 0.22 3.64 -13.60
C ILE A 52 1.50 3.05 -14.17
N GLU A 53 1.95 3.60 -15.28
CA GLU A 53 3.12 3.13 -16.01
C GLU A 53 4.44 3.62 -15.39
N GLN A 54 5.55 2.95 -15.73
CA GLN A 54 6.89 3.25 -15.21
C GLN A 54 7.29 4.71 -15.42
N ASP A 55 6.99 5.30 -16.59
CA ASP A 55 7.28 6.71 -16.87
C ASP A 55 6.72 7.65 -15.79
N ARG A 56 5.49 7.38 -15.30
CA ARG A 56 4.88 8.17 -14.23
C ARG A 56 5.52 7.90 -12.87
N LEU A 57 5.90 6.64 -12.60
CA LEU A 57 6.58 6.25 -11.37
C LEU A 57 7.93 6.97 -11.21
N LEU A 58 8.69 7.06 -12.30
CA LEU A 58 9.99 7.73 -12.33
C LEU A 58 9.89 9.26 -12.32
N ASN A 59 8.75 9.85 -12.73
CA ASN A 59 8.53 11.30 -12.82
C ASN A 59 7.67 11.85 -11.67
N SER A 60 7.81 11.30 -10.46
CA SER A 60 7.19 11.83 -9.25
C SER A 60 8.09 12.85 -8.56
N ALA A 61 7.53 13.98 -8.11
CA ALA A 61 8.29 15.00 -7.37
C ALA A 61 8.69 14.49 -5.98
N SER A 62 7.81 13.76 -5.29
CA SER A 62 8.09 13.21 -3.96
C SER A 62 9.01 11.99 -3.99
N GLY A 63 9.07 11.24 -5.11
CA GLY A 63 9.73 9.93 -5.18
C GLY A 63 9.12 8.90 -4.23
N ARG A 64 7.82 9.04 -3.87
CA ARG A 64 7.09 8.16 -2.94
C ARG A 64 5.89 7.53 -3.61
N ILE A 65 5.70 6.22 -3.36
CA ILE A 65 4.64 5.45 -4.01
C ILE A 65 3.25 5.90 -3.56
N GLU A 66 3.07 6.24 -2.30
CA GLU A 66 1.80 6.74 -1.76
C GLU A 66 1.38 8.05 -2.41
N SER A 67 2.30 8.94 -2.71
CA SER A 67 2.04 10.17 -3.46
C SER A 67 1.58 9.88 -4.90
N ILE A 68 2.17 8.88 -5.54
CA ILE A 68 1.81 8.48 -6.91
C ILE A 68 0.42 7.82 -6.92
N LEU A 69 0.09 7.06 -5.89
CA LEU A 69 -1.22 6.43 -5.74
C LEU A 69 -2.37 7.45 -5.65
N THR A 70 -2.11 8.69 -5.22
CA THR A 70 -3.12 9.76 -5.26
C THR A 70 -3.55 10.17 -6.68
N ASP A 71 -2.83 9.75 -7.70
CA ASP A 71 -3.24 9.92 -9.10
C ASP A 71 -4.42 9.01 -9.48
N VAL A 72 -4.75 8.01 -8.63
CA VAL A 72 -5.88 7.11 -8.84
C VAL A 72 -7.14 7.70 -8.21
N ALA A 73 -8.17 7.91 -9.02
CA ALA A 73 -9.45 8.41 -8.55
C ALA A 73 -9.99 7.57 -7.37
N GLY A 74 -10.35 8.23 -6.28
CA GLY A 74 -10.91 7.61 -5.10
C GLY A 74 -9.89 6.93 -4.17
N PHE A 75 -8.58 7.00 -4.45
CA PHE A 75 -7.54 6.55 -3.51
C PHE A 75 -7.46 7.48 -2.29
N GLN A 76 -7.29 6.91 -1.13
CA GLN A 76 -7.18 7.61 0.15
C GLN A 76 -6.07 6.99 0.97
N GLN A 77 -5.12 7.83 1.37
CA GLN A 77 -4.14 7.51 2.41
C GLN A 77 -4.62 8.05 3.74
N PHE A 78 -4.49 7.24 4.79
CA PHE A 78 -4.83 7.67 6.15
C PHE A 78 -4.02 8.90 6.55
N ARG A 79 -4.70 9.92 7.08
CA ARG A 79 -4.13 11.21 7.53
C ARG A 79 -3.42 12.06 6.48
N ARG A 80 -3.55 11.80 5.18
CA ARG A 80 -2.98 12.64 4.11
C ARG A 80 -1.48 12.97 4.31
N SER A 81 -0.74 12.13 5.02
CA SER A 81 0.68 12.35 5.36
C SER A 81 1.54 11.33 4.64
N ASP A 82 2.64 11.78 4.06
CA ASP A 82 3.59 10.88 3.42
C ASP A 82 4.45 10.11 4.43
N SER A 83 5.20 9.14 3.92
CA SER A 83 6.03 8.25 4.72
C SER A 83 7.20 8.96 5.42
N ARG A 84 7.50 10.23 5.15
CA ARG A 84 8.56 10.99 5.81
C ARG A 84 8.10 11.63 7.12
N SER A 85 6.81 11.96 7.26
CA SER A 85 6.26 12.72 8.38
C SER A 85 5.16 12.01 9.16
N ALA A 86 4.56 10.96 8.62
CA ALA A 86 3.56 10.16 9.31
C ALA A 86 4.18 9.18 10.31
N ASN A 87 3.45 8.82 11.37
CA ASN A 87 3.81 7.64 12.16
C ASN A 87 3.74 6.41 11.25
N PRO A 88 4.74 5.50 11.22
CA PRO A 88 4.72 4.31 10.37
C PRO A 88 3.44 3.48 10.50
N SER A 89 2.93 3.28 11.73
CA SER A 89 1.70 2.52 11.97
C SER A 89 0.41 3.25 11.54
N ALA A 90 0.48 4.48 11.02
CA ALA A 90 -0.65 5.26 10.54
C ALA A 90 -0.68 5.38 8.99
N GLN A 91 -0.26 4.36 8.27
CA GLN A 91 -0.15 4.35 6.81
C GLN A 91 -1.07 3.30 6.17
N GLY A 92 -2.37 3.43 6.38
CA GLY A 92 -3.37 2.61 5.71
C GLY A 92 -3.78 3.18 4.36
N ALA A 93 -4.16 2.30 3.43
CA ALA A 93 -4.72 2.62 2.12
C ALA A 93 -6.17 2.18 2.01
N SER A 94 -7.02 3.01 1.41
CA SER A 94 -8.42 2.73 1.12
C SER A 94 -8.82 3.28 -0.24
N LEU A 95 -9.95 2.81 -0.78
CA LEU A 95 -10.53 3.24 -2.05
C LEU A 95 -12.03 3.52 -1.86
N ARG A 96 -12.58 4.40 -2.72
CA ARG A 96 -14.03 4.63 -2.83
C ARG A 96 -14.71 5.05 -1.53
N ALA A 97 -14.03 5.85 -0.71
CA ALA A 97 -14.59 6.46 0.50
C ALA A 97 -15.19 5.46 1.53
N LEU A 98 -14.61 4.28 1.65
CA LEU A 98 -15.00 3.27 2.65
C LEU A 98 -14.45 3.56 4.06
N GLY A 99 -14.00 4.77 4.32
CA GLY A 99 -13.45 5.23 5.60
C GLY A 99 -11.93 5.12 5.66
N GLY A 100 -11.31 6.14 6.28
CA GLY A 100 -9.88 6.15 6.59
C GLY A 100 -9.58 5.26 7.79
N SER A 101 -8.58 4.41 7.67
CA SER A 101 -8.09 3.55 8.74
C SER A 101 -6.57 3.44 8.68
N ALA A 102 -5.93 3.37 9.83
CA ALA A 102 -4.51 3.05 9.94
C ALA A 102 -4.20 1.64 9.42
N SER A 103 -5.12 0.70 9.62
CA SER A 103 -5.10 -0.63 8.99
C SER A 103 -5.65 -0.52 7.57
N SER A 104 -4.93 -1.03 6.59
CA SER A 104 -5.34 -0.94 5.19
C SER A 104 -6.61 -1.73 4.90
N ARG A 105 -7.57 -1.14 4.17
CA ARG A 105 -8.72 -1.83 3.57
C ARG A 105 -8.43 -2.29 2.14
N THR A 106 -7.32 -1.88 1.60
CA THR A 106 -6.85 -2.28 0.27
C THR A 106 -5.74 -3.30 0.42
N LEU A 107 -5.81 -4.38 -0.34
CA LEU A 107 -4.75 -5.38 -0.40
C LEU A 107 -3.62 -4.85 -1.29
N VAL A 108 -2.47 -4.53 -0.69
CA VAL A 108 -1.27 -4.10 -1.42
C VAL A 108 -0.35 -5.28 -1.61
N LEU A 109 -0.01 -5.58 -2.86
CA LEU A 109 0.85 -6.69 -3.25
C LEU A 109 2.10 -6.19 -3.96
N LEU A 110 3.27 -6.73 -3.64
CA LEU A 110 4.49 -6.55 -4.42
C LEU A 110 4.90 -7.90 -5.02
N ASP A 111 4.82 -8.02 -6.36
CA ASP A 111 4.98 -9.30 -7.08
C ASP A 111 4.10 -10.44 -6.52
N GLY A 112 2.91 -10.11 -6.04
CA GLY A 112 1.96 -11.05 -5.44
C GLY A 112 2.14 -11.31 -3.94
N VAL A 113 3.16 -10.74 -3.27
CA VAL A 113 3.36 -10.85 -1.82
C VAL A 113 2.59 -9.73 -1.12
N PRO A 114 1.69 -10.02 -0.15
CA PRO A 114 1.03 -9.01 0.66
C PRO A 114 2.04 -8.16 1.45
N MET A 115 1.89 -6.82 1.40
CA MET A 115 2.85 -5.89 2.01
C MET A 115 2.42 -5.35 3.37
N ALA A 116 1.18 -5.58 3.79
CA ALA A 116 0.69 -5.13 5.07
C ALA A 116 1.48 -5.74 6.24
N ASP A 117 1.75 -4.94 7.27
CA ASP A 117 2.36 -5.40 8.52
C ASP A 117 1.47 -6.48 9.16
N PRO A 118 2.02 -7.65 9.58
CA PRO A 118 1.24 -8.77 10.11
C PRO A 118 0.47 -8.45 11.40
N PHE A 119 0.96 -7.53 12.25
CA PHE A 119 0.29 -7.13 13.48
C PHE A 119 -0.67 -5.95 13.30
N PHE A 120 -0.19 -4.88 12.63
CA PHE A 120 -0.92 -3.61 12.53
C PHE A 120 -1.79 -3.48 11.29
N GLY A 121 -1.41 -4.10 10.17
CA GLY A 121 -2.09 -3.94 8.89
C GLY A 121 -1.77 -2.66 8.12
N TYR A 122 -0.81 -1.82 8.56
CA TYR A 122 -0.32 -0.69 7.77
C TYR A 122 0.60 -1.13 6.64
N ILE A 123 0.80 -0.26 5.67
CA ILE A 123 1.72 -0.50 4.53
C ILE A 123 3.03 0.25 4.78
N PRO A 124 4.20 -0.41 4.79
CA PRO A 124 5.50 0.25 4.93
C PRO A 124 5.90 0.91 3.61
N PHE A 125 5.26 2.04 3.26
CA PHE A 125 5.48 2.74 1.99
C PHE A 125 6.93 3.16 1.78
N SER A 126 7.69 3.47 2.84
CA SER A 126 9.12 3.78 2.76
C SER A 126 9.97 2.66 2.16
N ALA A 127 9.53 1.40 2.28
CA ALA A 127 10.20 0.23 1.68
C ALA A 127 9.83 0.02 0.19
N LEU A 128 8.77 0.68 -0.31
CA LEU A 128 8.23 0.51 -1.66
C LEU A 128 8.78 1.60 -2.60
N VAL A 129 9.90 1.32 -3.22
CA VAL A 129 10.68 2.28 -4.02
C VAL A 129 10.18 2.31 -5.47
N PRO A 130 9.65 3.46 -5.97
CA PRO A 130 9.06 3.56 -7.32
C PRO A 130 10.02 3.18 -8.45
N GLU A 131 11.32 3.47 -8.31
CA GLU A 131 12.34 3.23 -9.34
C GLU A 131 12.56 1.73 -9.65
N ARG A 132 12.08 0.86 -8.77
CA ARG A 132 12.16 -0.60 -8.95
C ARG A 132 10.96 -1.19 -9.68
N LEU A 133 9.91 -0.41 -9.89
CA LEU A 133 8.64 -0.89 -10.40
C LEU A 133 8.50 -0.67 -11.91
N SER A 134 7.86 -1.62 -12.58
CA SER A 134 7.41 -1.49 -13.97
C SER A 134 6.07 -0.78 -14.07
N ALA A 135 5.17 -1.11 -13.15
CA ALA A 135 3.81 -0.59 -13.12
C ALA A 135 3.17 -0.74 -11.75
N VAL A 136 2.14 0.05 -11.52
CA VAL A 136 1.20 -0.12 -10.41
C VAL A 136 -0.19 -0.28 -10.98
N ARG A 137 -0.85 -1.41 -10.68
CA ARG A 137 -2.23 -1.65 -11.06
C ARG A 137 -3.13 -1.56 -9.84
N VAL A 138 -4.19 -0.77 -9.97
CA VAL A 138 -5.23 -0.64 -8.95
C VAL A 138 -6.52 -1.21 -9.51
N THR A 139 -7.01 -2.29 -8.90
CA THR A 139 -8.30 -2.90 -9.21
C THR A 139 -9.24 -2.62 -8.05
N ARG A 140 -10.37 -2.01 -8.33
CA ARG A 140 -11.36 -1.62 -7.32
C ARG A 140 -12.32 -2.76 -7.02
N GLY A 141 -12.95 -2.72 -5.85
CA GLY A 141 -13.92 -3.72 -5.42
C GLY A 141 -13.33 -4.96 -4.76
N GLY A 142 -14.18 -5.91 -4.38
CA GLY A 142 -13.78 -7.13 -3.69
C GLY A 142 -12.87 -8.03 -4.53
N GLY A 143 -11.90 -8.67 -3.88
CA GLY A 143 -10.98 -9.63 -4.50
C GLY A 143 -11.45 -11.06 -4.36
N VAL A 144 -11.45 -11.83 -5.46
CA VAL A 144 -11.71 -13.28 -5.45
C VAL A 144 -10.44 -14.09 -5.73
N GLY A 145 -9.50 -13.57 -6.54
CA GLY A 145 -8.23 -14.24 -6.84
C GLY A 145 -7.36 -14.49 -5.62
N ALA A 146 -6.13 -14.92 -5.84
CA ALA A 146 -5.19 -15.24 -4.76
C ALA A 146 -5.06 -14.09 -3.74
N PHE A 147 -5.08 -14.45 -2.47
CA PHE A 147 -5.08 -13.52 -1.32
C PHE A 147 -6.30 -12.58 -1.25
N GLY A 148 -7.44 -12.96 -1.81
CA GLY A 148 -8.66 -12.15 -1.81
C GLY A 148 -9.12 -11.66 -0.45
N ALA A 149 -8.86 -12.41 0.63
CA ALA A 149 -9.04 -11.94 2.00
C ALA A 149 -8.18 -10.68 2.26
N GLY A 150 -8.81 -9.56 2.63
CA GLY A 150 -8.15 -8.26 2.81
C GLY A 150 -8.32 -7.28 1.66
N ALA A 151 -8.84 -7.70 0.51
CA ALA A 151 -9.18 -6.83 -0.62
C ALA A 151 -10.61 -6.29 -0.51
N VAL A 152 -10.94 -5.63 0.59
CA VAL A 152 -12.29 -5.08 0.81
C VAL A 152 -12.52 -3.84 -0.06
N ALA A 153 -11.59 -2.92 -0.10
CA ALA A 153 -11.71 -1.72 -0.94
C ALA A 153 -11.18 -1.94 -2.35
N GLY A 154 -10.32 -2.94 -2.55
CA GLY A 154 -9.67 -3.25 -3.81
C GLY A 154 -8.26 -3.80 -3.60
N THR A 155 -7.55 -3.99 -4.72
CA THR A 155 -6.17 -4.49 -4.75
C THR A 155 -5.26 -3.47 -5.42
N ILE A 156 -4.09 -3.23 -4.86
CA ILE A 156 -2.98 -2.46 -5.44
C ILE A 156 -1.83 -3.43 -5.70
N GLU A 157 -1.55 -3.70 -6.95
CA GLU A 157 -0.48 -4.62 -7.37
C GLU A 157 0.71 -3.81 -7.87
N LEU A 158 1.82 -3.93 -7.18
CA LEU A 158 3.12 -3.36 -7.52
C LEU A 158 3.92 -4.44 -8.25
N ALA A 159 4.23 -4.22 -9.51
CA ALA A 159 5.04 -5.12 -10.31
C ALA A 159 6.49 -4.60 -10.39
N ASN A 160 7.47 -5.43 -10.06
CA ASN A 160 8.86 -5.07 -10.26
C ASN A 160 9.20 -4.96 -11.75
N ALA A 161 10.13 -4.07 -12.10
CA ALA A 161 10.58 -3.85 -13.46
C ALA A 161 11.21 -5.12 -14.07
N THR A 162 10.96 -5.31 -15.34
CA THR A 162 11.49 -6.43 -16.14
C THR A 162 12.93 -6.15 -16.60
N ARG A 163 13.61 -7.14 -17.16
CA ARG A 163 15.01 -6.99 -17.57
C ARG A 163 15.22 -5.87 -18.58
N ASP A 164 14.30 -5.72 -19.52
CA ASP A 164 14.32 -4.70 -20.58
C ASP A 164 14.02 -3.27 -20.08
N GLN A 165 13.40 -3.15 -18.93
CA GLN A 165 13.09 -1.87 -18.27
C GLN A 165 14.18 -1.42 -17.28
N LEU A 166 15.06 -2.34 -16.87
CA LEU A 166 16.12 -2.07 -15.91
C LEU A 166 17.43 -1.72 -16.62
N PRO A 167 18.06 -0.57 -16.33
CA PRO A 167 19.42 -0.29 -16.76
C PRO A 167 20.42 -1.25 -16.09
N THR A 168 21.56 -1.49 -16.73
CA THR A 168 22.62 -2.29 -16.12
C THR A 168 23.17 -1.63 -14.86
N LEU A 169 23.24 -0.30 -14.86
CA LEU A 169 23.64 0.54 -13.74
C LEU A 169 22.72 1.76 -13.67
N ALA A 170 22.11 1.98 -12.52
CA ALA A 170 21.46 3.26 -12.22
C ALA A 170 21.96 3.80 -10.89
N ALA A 171 22.05 5.11 -10.77
CA ALA A 171 22.35 5.80 -9.53
C ALA A 171 21.62 7.14 -9.49
N SER A 172 21.26 7.59 -8.31
CA SER A 172 20.64 8.90 -8.08
C SER A 172 21.17 9.50 -6.78
N ALA A 173 21.47 10.81 -6.81
CA ALA A 173 21.86 11.58 -5.65
C ALA A 173 21.15 12.93 -5.71
N LEU A 174 20.25 13.19 -4.76
CA LEU A 174 19.50 14.44 -4.66
C LEU A 174 19.69 15.05 -3.27
N TYR A 175 19.78 16.37 -3.26
CA TYR A 175 19.79 17.18 -2.06
C TYR A 175 18.60 18.13 -2.08
N GLY A 176 17.96 18.30 -0.95
CA GLY A 176 16.71 19.05 -0.86
C GLY A 176 16.62 19.99 0.33
N SER A 177 15.49 20.68 0.41
CA SER A 177 15.17 21.58 1.53
C SER A 177 15.29 20.86 2.88
N ARG A 178 15.75 21.58 3.92
CA ARG A 178 15.84 21.08 5.31
C ARG A 178 16.85 19.93 5.45
N ASP A 179 18.01 20.08 4.84
CA ASP A 179 19.12 19.12 4.82
C ASP A 179 18.69 17.69 4.38
N ALA A 180 17.70 17.65 3.50
CA ALA A 180 17.22 16.37 3.01
C ALA A 180 18.16 15.81 1.94
N THR A 181 18.48 14.53 2.06
CA THR A 181 19.33 13.78 1.13
C THR A 181 18.63 12.50 0.71
N GLU A 182 18.67 12.19 -0.60
CA GLU A 182 18.11 10.98 -1.18
C GLU A 182 19.17 10.36 -2.09
N LEU A 183 19.62 9.15 -1.76
CA LEU A 183 20.56 8.38 -2.55
C LEU A 183 19.92 7.06 -2.97
N SER A 184 20.10 6.66 -4.21
CA SER A 184 19.74 5.33 -4.67
C SER A 184 20.77 4.81 -5.68
N ALA A 185 20.93 3.48 -5.69
CA ALA A 185 21.77 2.80 -6.67
C ALA A 185 21.19 1.43 -6.98
N SER A 186 21.37 0.99 -8.23
CA SER A 186 21.04 -0.36 -8.65
C SER A 186 22.01 -0.89 -9.71
N VAL A 187 22.26 -2.19 -9.66
CA VAL A 187 23.00 -2.92 -10.68
C VAL A 187 22.20 -4.13 -11.13
N THR A 188 22.15 -4.37 -12.43
CA THR A 188 21.35 -5.45 -13.01
C THR A 188 22.17 -6.24 -14.04
N PRO A 189 23.13 -7.07 -13.58
CA PRO A 189 23.86 -7.96 -14.47
C PRO A 189 22.98 -9.08 -15.03
N GLY A 190 23.30 -9.54 -16.23
CA GLY A 190 22.74 -10.76 -16.79
C GLY A 190 23.20 -12.00 -15.99
N LEU A 191 22.33 -13.00 -15.88
CA LEU A 191 22.61 -14.30 -15.28
C LEU A 191 22.17 -15.39 -16.26
N GLY A 192 23.03 -15.73 -17.21
CA GLY A 192 22.66 -16.56 -18.34
C GLY A 192 21.51 -15.90 -19.14
N ALA A 193 20.43 -16.64 -19.37
CA ALA A 193 19.21 -16.10 -19.99
C ALA A 193 18.31 -15.33 -18.99
N GLY A 194 18.64 -15.30 -17.70
CA GLY A 194 17.97 -14.54 -16.66
C GLY A 194 18.76 -13.30 -16.25
N PHE A 195 18.46 -12.77 -15.06
CA PHE A 195 19.16 -11.61 -14.50
C PHE A 195 19.15 -11.61 -12.96
N LEU A 196 20.11 -10.87 -12.41
CA LEU A 196 20.15 -10.50 -10.99
C LEU A 196 19.99 -8.98 -10.91
N SER A 197 19.17 -8.49 -10.00
CA SER A 197 19.06 -7.06 -9.68
C SER A 197 19.34 -6.84 -8.19
N LEU A 198 20.33 -6.00 -7.90
CA LEU A 198 20.64 -5.54 -6.56
C LEU A 198 20.41 -4.03 -6.51
N SER A 199 19.64 -3.56 -5.54
CA SER A 199 19.33 -2.13 -5.42
C SER A 199 19.24 -1.70 -3.96
N GLY A 200 19.64 -0.44 -3.70
CA GLY A 200 19.58 0.21 -2.42
C GLY A 200 19.05 1.63 -2.55
N ARG A 201 18.35 2.10 -1.52
CA ARG A 201 17.95 3.50 -1.35
C ARG A 201 18.17 3.89 0.10
N TRP A 202 18.66 5.09 0.31
CA TRP A 202 18.77 5.76 1.60
C TRP A 202 18.27 7.19 1.48
N ASP A 203 17.46 7.60 2.44
CA ASP A 203 16.94 8.95 2.52
C ASP A 203 16.87 9.43 3.97
N ARG A 204 17.31 10.67 4.18
CA ARG A 204 17.28 11.35 5.47
C ARG A 204 16.89 12.81 5.31
N GLY A 205 16.48 13.44 6.37
CA GLY A 205 16.24 14.87 6.41
C GLY A 205 15.84 15.34 7.81
N ASP A 206 16.14 16.62 8.09
CA ASP A 206 15.73 17.24 9.35
C ASP A 206 14.21 17.42 9.44
N GLY A 207 13.50 17.21 8.30
CA GLY A 207 12.04 17.30 8.22
C GLY A 207 11.52 18.72 8.45
N PHE A 208 10.29 18.81 8.88
CA PHE A 208 9.59 20.09 9.11
C PHE A 208 8.76 20.05 10.37
N GLN A 209 8.36 21.22 10.87
CA GLN A 209 7.50 21.34 12.02
C GLN A 209 6.06 20.92 11.66
N THR A 210 5.65 19.74 12.08
CA THR A 210 4.26 19.27 11.91
C THR A 210 3.29 20.00 12.84
N THR A 211 3.77 20.59 13.94
CA THR A 211 2.96 21.34 14.89
C THR A 211 2.80 22.79 14.43
N PRO A 212 1.57 23.33 14.34
CA PRO A 212 1.32 24.75 14.06
C PRO A 212 2.06 25.66 15.05
N ARG A 213 2.43 26.87 14.58
CA ARG A 213 3.30 27.77 15.34
C ARG A 213 2.76 28.14 16.72
N ASP A 214 1.47 28.36 16.83
CA ASP A 214 0.75 28.72 18.04
C ASP A 214 0.60 27.56 19.05
N GLN A 215 0.79 26.31 18.61
CA GLN A 215 0.71 25.10 19.44
C GLN A 215 2.10 24.53 19.81
N ARG A 216 3.19 25.20 19.42
CA ARG A 216 4.55 24.74 19.72
C ARG A 216 4.90 24.95 21.18
N VAL A 217 5.57 23.96 21.77
CA VAL A 217 6.11 23.98 23.14
C VAL A 217 7.62 23.76 23.11
N ALA A 218 8.29 23.88 24.24
CA ALA A 218 9.76 23.75 24.31
C ALA A 218 10.31 22.38 23.84
N ALA A 219 9.48 21.34 23.88
CA ALA A 219 9.84 20.01 23.37
C ALA A 219 9.57 19.83 21.87
N THR A 220 8.88 20.76 21.21
CA THR A 220 8.54 20.65 19.78
C THR A 220 9.80 20.68 18.90
N VAL A 221 9.93 19.71 18.01
CA VAL A 221 11.02 19.58 17.03
C VAL A 221 10.45 19.27 15.66
N PRO A 222 11.23 19.46 14.58
CA PRO A 222 10.85 18.99 13.25
C PRO A 222 10.66 17.48 13.21
N ALA A 223 9.86 17.01 12.25
CA ALA A 223 9.66 15.58 11.98
C ALA A 223 10.84 15.04 11.15
N ALA A 224 11.97 14.80 11.81
CA ALA A 224 13.15 14.24 11.19
C ALA A 224 12.95 12.76 10.82
N TYR A 225 13.63 12.33 9.76
CA TYR A 225 13.58 10.95 9.29
C TYR A 225 14.95 10.49 8.79
N ASP A 226 15.22 9.20 8.97
CA ASP A 226 16.37 8.47 8.41
C ASP A 226 15.92 7.06 8.08
N GLY A 227 16.05 6.66 6.83
CA GLY A 227 15.60 5.35 6.41
C GLY A 227 16.39 4.81 5.23
N TRP A 228 16.46 3.49 5.17
CA TRP A 228 17.06 2.80 4.02
C TRP A 228 16.28 1.55 3.65
N SER A 229 16.39 1.16 2.40
CA SER A 229 15.89 -0.13 1.92
C SER A 229 16.88 -0.75 0.93
N ALA A 230 17.04 -2.06 1.03
CA ALA A 230 17.82 -2.86 0.09
C ALA A 230 16.96 -3.98 -0.50
N ASN A 231 17.16 -4.27 -1.78
CA ASN A 231 16.41 -5.30 -2.48
C ASN A 231 17.36 -6.13 -3.35
N LEU A 232 17.22 -7.44 -3.28
CA LEU A 232 17.83 -8.39 -4.19
C LEU A 232 16.72 -9.14 -4.91
N ARG A 233 16.80 -9.22 -6.22
CA ARG A 233 15.88 -10.00 -7.07
C ARG A 233 16.69 -10.79 -8.09
N ALA A 234 16.42 -12.09 -8.16
CA ALA A 234 16.95 -12.97 -9.21
C ALA A 234 15.79 -13.56 -10.00
N VAL A 235 15.95 -13.61 -11.32
CA VAL A 235 15.04 -14.30 -12.25
C VAL A 235 15.89 -15.26 -13.06
N VAL A 236 15.58 -16.55 -12.91
CA VAL A 236 16.35 -17.63 -13.51
C VAL A 236 15.42 -18.49 -14.37
N PRO A 237 15.72 -18.70 -15.65
CA PRO A 237 14.97 -19.64 -16.48
C PRO A 237 15.13 -21.07 -15.97
N VAL A 238 14.05 -21.83 -16.07
CA VAL A 238 13.98 -23.26 -15.75
C VAL A 238 13.41 -23.98 -16.97
N GLY A 239 14.26 -24.56 -17.82
CA GLY A 239 13.82 -25.04 -19.13
C GLY A 239 13.46 -23.89 -20.09
N ASP A 240 12.56 -24.17 -21.05
CA ASP A 240 12.27 -23.26 -22.17
C ASP A 240 11.10 -22.30 -21.88
N THR A 241 10.21 -22.65 -20.95
CA THR A 241 8.94 -21.95 -20.73
C THR A 241 8.76 -21.44 -19.30
N ASP A 242 9.64 -21.80 -18.40
CA ASP A 242 9.46 -21.62 -16.98
C ASP A 242 10.52 -20.69 -16.39
N GLU A 243 10.17 -20.02 -15.30
CA GLU A 243 11.11 -19.18 -14.57
C GLU A 243 10.93 -19.34 -13.06
N LEU A 244 12.07 -19.30 -12.37
CA LEU A 244 12.13 -19.21 -10.91
C LEU A 244 12.58 -17.81 -10.54
N ARG A 245 11.84 -17.17 -9.61
CA ARG A 245 12.12 -15.84 -9.10
C ARG A 245 12.40 -15.91 -7.63
N PHE A 246 13.44 -15.25 -7.21
CA PHE A 246 13.77 -15.02 -5.81
C PHE A 246 13.77 -13.52 -5.55
N ARG A 247 13.21 -13.08 -4.42
CA ARG A 247 13.29 -11.70 -3.96
C ARG A 247 13.52 -11.65 -2.46
N THR A 248 14.40 -10.72 -2.05
CA THR A 248 14.56 -10.31 -0.65
C THR A 248 14.48 -8.80 -0.57
N THR A 249 13.80 -8.30 0.44
CA THR A 249 13.72 -6.87 0.76
C THR A 249 14.07 -6.69 2.22
N LEU A 250 14.99 -5.76 2.50
CA LEU A 250 15.35 -5.31 3.84
C LEU A 250 15.02 -3.83 3.93
N PHE A 251 14.48 -3.37 5.04
CA PHE A 251 14.26 -1.95 5.27
C PHE A 251 14.36 -1.58 6.74
N HIS A 252 14.71 -0.33 6.96
CA HIS A 252 14.78 0.31 8.26
C HIS A 252 14.33 1.77 8.10
N ASP A 253 13.49 2.26 9.00
CA ASP A 253 12.85 3.57 8.92
C ASP A 253 12.68 4.13 10.33
N GLU A 254 13.49 5.13 10.65
CA GLU A 254 13.45 5.85 11.92
C GLU A 254 12.89 7.25 11.71
N ARG A 255 12.06 7.72 12.64
CA ARG A 255 11.45 9.05 12.62
C ARG A 255 11.34 9.62 14.01
N THR A 256 11.63 10.93 14.14
CA THR A 256 11.26 11.71 15.33
C THR A 256 10.00 12.50 14.99
N LEU A 257 8.94 12.29 15.75
CA LEU A 257 7.62 12.86 15.47
C LEU A 257 7.22 13.90 16.51
N ARG A 258 7.07 15.16 16.08
CA ARG A 258 6.49 16.26 16.86
C ARG A 258 7.31 16.72 18.07
N PHE A 259 7.78 15.82 18.96
CA PHE A 259 8.50 16.15 20.19
C PHE A 259 9.86 15.46 20.24
N ARG A 260 10.84 16.11 20.87
CA ARG A 260 12.15 15.53 21.10
C ARG A 260 12.05 14.22 21.87
N GLY A 261 12.62 13.15 21.31
CA GLY A 261 12.56 11.80 21.87
C GLY A 261 11.24 11.06 21.61
N ALA A 262 10.32 11.62 20.83
CA ALA A 262 9.14 10.90 20.32
C ALA A 262 9.53 10.14 19.06
N ASP A 263 10.42 9.16 19.23
CA ASP A 263 11.02 8.40 18.14
C ASP A 263 10.17 7.17 17.82
N SER A 264 10.11 6.82 16.54
CA SER A 264 9.49 5.60 16.05
C SER A 264 10.40 4.88 15.09
N LEU A 265 10.35 3.56 15.13
CA LEU A 265 11.11 2.64 14.29
C LEU A 265 10.15 1.69 13.58
N SER A 266 10.36 1.50 12.28
CA SER A 266 9.75 0.43 11.51
C SER A 266 10.82 -0.28 10.69
N GLU A 267 10.98 -1.57 10.89
CA GLU A 267 11.98 -2.36 10.18
C GLU A 267 11.40 -3.69 9.70
N GLY A 268 12.01 -4.27 8.68
CA GLY A 268 11.54 -5.55 8.17
C GLY A 268 12.50 -6.25 7.23
N GLN A 269 12.28 -7.56 7.15
CA GLN A 269 12.98 -8.50 6.30
C GLN A 269 11.95 -9.39 5.62
N ASP A 270 11.84 -9.29 4.31
CA ASP A 270 10.92 -10.08 3.51
C ASP A 270 11.71 -10.97 2.54
N ALA A 271 11.32 -12.21 2.40
CA ALA A 271 11.85 -13.11 1.38
C ALA A 271 10.70 -13.83 0.65
N SER A 272 10.85 -14.05 -0.64
CA SER A 272 9.88 -14.81 -1.43
C SER A 272 10.55 -15.60 -2.55
N ILE A 273 9.94 -16.71 -2.88
CA ILE A 273 10.26 -17.53 -4.03
C ILE A 273 8.99 -17.74 -4.86
N ARG A 274 9.08 -17.57 -6.18
CA ARG A 274 7.96 -17.71 -7.10
C ARG A 274 8.38 -18.51 -8.32
N TYR A 275 7.63 -19.53 -8.65
CA TYR A 275 7.75 -20.31 -9.88
C TYR A 275 6.62 -19.90 -10.83
N VAL A 276 6.96 -19.61 -12.08
CA VAL A 276 6.00 -19.26 -13.14
C VAL A 276 6.28 -20.15 -14.35
N SER A 277 5.25 -20.85 -14.79
CA SER A 277 5.29 -21.67 -16.02
C SER A 277 4.37 -21.06 -17.08
N HIS A 278 4.91 -20.87 -18.27
CA HIS A 278 4.19 -20.40 -19.46
C HIS A 278 3.85 -21.55 -20.44
N GLY A 279 4.06 -22.80 -20.00
CA GLY A 279 3.73 -23.99 -20.78
C GLY A 279 2.22 -24.15 -21.06
N ARG A 280 1.84 -25.32 -21.59
CA ARG A 280 0.42 -25.64 -21.89
C ARG A 280 -0.49 -25.52 -20.65
N TRP A 281 0.00 -25.95 -19.50
CA TRP A 281 -0.57 -25.68 -18.18
C TRP A 281 0.24 -24.49 -17.60
N GLN A 282 -0.40 -23.33 -17.50
CA GLN A 282 0.26 -22.20 -16.86
C GLN A 282 0.15 -22.34 -15.35
N VAL A 283 1.26 -22.11 -14.67
CA VAL A 283 1.36 -22.25 -13.21
C VAL A 283 1.96 -20.98 -12.63
N ASP A 284 1.41 -20.49 -11.52
CA ASP A 284 1.99 -19.41 -10.71
C ASP A 284 1.97 -19.85 -9.23
N ALA A 285 3.11 -20.29 -8.75
CA ALA A 285 3.30 -20.73 -7.37
C ALA A 285 4.24 -19.78 -6.62
N LEU A 286 3.82 -19.31 -5.44
CA LEU A 286 4.54 -18.35 -4.61
C LEU A 286 4.57 -18.82 -3.16
N ALA A 287 5.73 -18.66 -2.52
CA ALA A 287 5.86 -18.73 -1.06
C ALA A 287 6.63 -17.52 -0.54
N TYR A 288 6.28 -17.03 0.65
CA TYR A 288 6.95 -15.89 1.27
C TYR A 288 7.01 -15.99 2.80
N VAL A 289 7.96 -15.26 3.36
CA VAL A 289 8.10 -15.01 4.79
C VAL A 289 8.41 -13.53 5.01
N GLN A 290 7.86 -12.97 6.08
CA GLN A 290 8.06 -11.59 6.51
C GLN A 290 8.37 -11.59 8.01
N ALA A 291 9.43 -10.90 8.40
CA ALA A 291 9.75 -10.61 9.79
C ALA A 291 9.79 -9.10 9.95
N ARG A 292 8.95 -8.56 10.82
CA ARG A 292 8.77 -7.12 11.02
C ARG A 292 8.93 -6.75 12.48
N ASN A 293 9.32 -5.53 12.74
CA ASN A 293 9.32 -4.95 14.07
C ASN A 293 8.93 -3.48 14.02
N PHE A 294 8.18 -3.05 15.01
CA PHE A 294 7.79 -1.66 15.20
C PHE A 294 8.03 -1.25 16.65
N ALA A 295 8.61 -0.05 16.84
CA ALA A 295 8.77 0.58 18.14
C ALA A 295 8.30 2.04 18.07
N ASN A 296 7.84 2.60 19.20
CA ASN A 296 7.35 3.98 19.23
C ASN A 296 7.39 4.55 20.66
N ILE A 297 7.89 5.78 20.79
CA ILE A 297 7.91 6.52 22.05
C ILE A 297 6.92 7.67 21.97
N VAL A 298 6.11 7.86 23.01
CA VAL A 298 5.20 8.99 23.15
C VAL A 298 5.69 9.90 24.29
N ILE A 299 5.84 11.18 23.97
CA ILE A 299 6.25 12.24 24.92
C ILE A 299 5.02 13.08 25.30
N SER A 300 4.91 13.46 26.57
CA SER A 300 3.89 14.40 27.07
C SER A 300 4.01 15.75 26.38
N SER A 301 2.88 16.33 25.99
CA SER A 301 2.81 17.72 25.50
C SER A 301 2.98 18.78 26.60
N ASN A 302 2.92 18.37 27.87
CA ASN A 302 3.04 19.25 29.02
C ASN A 302 4.39 19.10 29.71
N PRO A 303 4.95 20.19 30.31
CA PRO A 303 6.14 20.11 31.14
C PRO A 303 5.98 19.07 32.26
N PRO A 304 7.03 18.35 32.59
CA PRO A 304 8.40 18.43 32.08
C PRO A 304 8.68 17.62 30.80
N PHE A 305 7.71 17.39 29.92
CA PHE A 305 7.84 16.71 28.62
C PHE A 305 8.45 15.32 28.72
N ARG A 306 7.97 14.52 29.67
CA ARG A 306 8.48 13.16 29.90
C ARG A 306 7.82 12.14 28.98
N LYS A 307 8.50 11.02 28.84
CA LYS A 307 7.96 9.83 28.20
C LYS A 307 6.72 9.35 28.95
N THR A 308 5.63 9.12 28.21
CA THR A 308 4.36 8.59 28.73
C THR A 308 4.10 7.17 28.28
N LEU A 309 4.67 6.80 27.13
CA LEU A 309 4.57 5.47 26.59
C LEU A 309 5.89 5.10 25.89
N ASP A 310 6.31 3.85 26.04
CA ASP A 310 7.39 3.24 25.32
C ASP A 310 6.90 1.89 24.77
N GLN A 311 6.47 1.87 23.52
CA GLN A 311 6.25 0.62 22.81
C GLN A 311 7.62 0.13 22.34
N ARG A 312 8.27 -0.65 23.19
CA ARG A 312 9.67 -1.05 23.03
C ARG A 312 9.94 -1.90 21.79
N SER A 313 8.97 -2.74 21.44
CA SER A 313 9.02 -3.57 20.24
C SER A 313 7.66 -4.18 19.96
N THR A 314 7.39 -4.43 18.67
CA THR A 314 6.24 -5.22 18.23
C THR A 314 6.71 -6.15 17.12
N PRO A 315 7.45 -7.23 17.48
CA PRO A 315 7.84 -8.24 16.51
C PRO A 315 6.61 -8.92 15.94
N SER A 316 6.58 -9.07 14.63
CA SER A 316 5.52 -9.77 13.92
C SER A 316 6.07 -10.61 12.78
N THR A 317 5.38 -11.71 12.48
CA THR A 317 5.76 -12.65 11.43
C THR A 317 4.58 -12.91 10.53
N GLY A 318 4.80 -12.78 9.23
CA GLY A 318 3.88 -13.18 8.18
C GLY A 318 4.46 -14.33 7.37
N ILE A 319 3.70 -15.38 7.14
CA ILE A 319 4.07 -16.49 6.26
C ILE A 319 2.90 -16.80 5.35
N GLY A 320 3.17 -17.05 4.09
CA GLY A 320 2.10 -17.45 3.19
C GLY A 320 2.60 -17.98 1.86
N GLY A 321 1.65 -18.36 1.05
CA GLY A 321 1.89 -18.85 -0.28
C GLY A 321 0.61 -19.00 -1.07
N LYS A 322 0.76 -19.14 -2.37
CA LYS A 322 -0.33 -19.41 -3.30
C LYS A 322 0.13 -20.40 -4.36
N ILE A 323 -0.84 -21.10 -4.93
CA ILE A 323 -0.71 -21.80 -6.20
C ILE A 323 -1.91 -21.46 -7.06
N GLU A 324 -1.68 -21.06 -8.30
CA GLU A 324 -2.68 -20.80 -9.34
C GLU A 324 -2.35 -21.67 -10.56
N LEU A 325 -3.33 -22.34 -11.06
CA LEU A 325 -3.26 -23.18 -12.25
C LEU A 325 -4.20 -22.63 -13.32
N ARG A 326 -3.74 -22.58 -14.57
CA ARG A 326 -4.53 -22.23 -15.76
C ARG A 326 -4.49 -23.39 -16.75
N PRO A 327 -5.45 -24.31 -16.64
CA PRO A 327 -5.53 -25.44 -17.57
C PRO A 327 -5.93 -24.96 -18.96
N PRO A 328 -5.49 -25.65 -20.02
CA PRO A 328 -5.85 -25.34 -21.41
C PRO A 328 -7.26 -25.86 -21.73
N VAL A 329 -8.29 -25.10 -21.38
CA VAL A 329 -9.70 -25.50 -21.55
C VAL A 329 -10.27 -25.21 -22.95
N GLY A 330 -9.66 -24.25 -23.71
CA GLY A 330 -10.11 -23.92 -25.06
C GLY A 330 -11.43 -23.14 -25.10
N GLY A 331 -12.04 -22.99 -26.29
CA GLY A 331 -13.37 -22.36 -26.46
C GLY A 331 -13.47 -20.88 -26.05
N GLY A 332 -12.35 -20.17 -26.00
CA GLY A 332 -12.31 -18.77 -25.55
C GLY A 332 -12.30 -18.60 -24.03
N HIS A 333 -12.19 -19.69 -23.27
CA HIS A 333 -12.11 -19.69 -21.80
C HIS A 333 -10.67 -19.56 -21.30
N LEU A 334 -10.48 -18.76 -20.25
CA LEU A 334 -9.29 -18.73 -19.42
C LEU A 334 -9.69 -19.08 -17.99
N LEU A 335 -9.72 -20.39 -17.70
CA LEU A 335 -10.00 -20.88 -16.36
C LEU A 335 -8.77 -20.73 -15.45
N ARG A 336 -8.98 -20.24 -14.24
CA ARG A 336 -7.99 -20.11 -13.18
C ARG A 336 -8.53 -20.79 -11.93
N VAL A 337 -7.80 -21.76 -11.41
CA VAL A 337 -8.12 -22.41 -10.14
C VAL A 337 -6.92 -22.32 -9.23
N GLY A 338 -7.15 -22.12 -7.96
CA GLY A 338 -6.03 -21.97 -7.05
C GLY A 338 -6.40 -22.01 -5.58
N MET A 339 -5.36 -22.00 -4.79
CA MET A 339 -5.45 -21.88 -3.34
C MET A 339 -4.34 -20.99 -2.80
N ASP A 340 -4.59 -20.40 -1.65
CA ASP A 340 -3.59 -19.65 -0.90
C ASP A 340 -3.74 -19.83 0.61
N SER A 341 -2.68 -19.50 1.33
CA SER A 341 -2.69 -19.49 2.78
C SER A 341 -1.91 -18.28 3.28
N ARG A 342 -2.43 -17.64 4.34
CA ARG A 342 -1.73 -16.59 5.09
C ARG A 342 -1.78 -16.90 6.56
N PHE A 343 -0.64 -16.73 7.20
CA PHE A 343 -0.47 -16.77 8.64
C PHE A 343 0.15 -15.46 9.09
N ALA A 344 -0.34 -14.89 10.18
CA ALA A 344 0.19 -13.71 10.84
C ALA A 344 0.24 -13.96 12.35
N ALA A 345 1.34 -13.63 12.98
CA ALA A 345 1.53 -13.66 14.42
C ALA A 345 2.27 -12.40 14.86
N GLY A 346 2.02 -11.94 16.08
CA GLY A 346 2.77 -10.80 16.61
C GLY A 346 2.51 -10.56 18.08
N ASP A 347 3.50 -9.93 18.70
CA ASP A 347 3.55 -9.61 20.12
C ASP A 347 3.96 -8.15 20.32
N MET A 348 3.17 -7.37 21.07
CA MET A 348 3.48 -5.99 21.44
C MET A 348 3.97 -5.92 22.88
N PHE A 349 5.12 -5.28 23.09
CA PHE A 349 5.70 -5.02 24.41
C PHE A 349 5.74 -3.52 24.67
N GLU A 350 5.01 -3.06 25.71
CA GLU A 350 4.78 -1.65 25.97
C GLU A 350 4.91 -1.33 27.47
N ASP A 351 5.65 -0.26 27.77
CA ASP A 351 5.73 0.32 29.12
C ASP A 351 5.02 1.67 29.15
N ALA A 352 4.04 1.82 30.04
CA ALA A 352 3.38 3.09 30.32
C ALA A 352 4.07 3.82 31.49
N TYR A 353 4.16 5.14 31.40
CA TYR A 353 4.84 5.97 32.39
C TYR A 353 3.93 7.07 32.92
N SER A 354 4.13 7.45 34.17
CA SER A 354 3.52 8.66 34.73
C SER A 354 4.21 9.91 34.18
N ALA A 355 3.49 10.79 33.52
CA ALA A 355 4.01 12.07 33.05
C ALA A 355 4.53 12.95 34.22
N ALA A 356 3.94 12.84 35.41
CA ALA A 356 4.33 13.59 36.60
C ALA A 356 5.63 13.11 37.23
N THR A 357 5.79 11.77 37.40
CA THR A 357 6.94 11.18 38.12
C THR A 357 8.00 10.60 37.23
N GLY A 358 7.66 10.20 35.98
CA GLY A 358 8.54 9.46 35.07
C GLY A 358 8.69 7.97 35.43
N LEU A 359 7.96 7.47 36.42
CA LEU A 359 8.01 6.07 36.81
C LEU A 359 7.09 5.21 35.94
N VAL A 360 7.47 3.95 35.75
CA VAL A 360 6.65 2.95 35.05
C VAL A 360 5.36 2.72 35.84
N THR A 361 4.21 2.87 35.20
CA THR A 361 2.88 2.64 35.79
C THR A 361 2.28 1.32 35.36
N ALA A 362 2.65 0.81 34.19
CA ALA A 362 2.21 -0.49 33.70
C ALA A 362 3.22 -1.05 32.68
N ARG A 363 3.41 -2.37 32.69
CA ARG A 363 4.10 -3.11 31.62
C ARG A 363 3.10 -4.00 30.96
N ARG A 364 2.85 -3.77 29.67
CA ARG A 364 1.83 -4.44 28.88
C ARG A 364 2.44 -5.35 27.85
N HIS A 365 1.81 -6.50 27.66
CA HIS A 365 2.14 -7.47 26.63
C HIS A 365 0.82 -7.94 26.00
N ALA A 366 0.67 -7.76 24.69
CA ALA A 366 -0.53 -8.17 23.95
C ALA A 366 -0.12 -8.84 22.65
N GLY A 367 -0.87 -9.84 22.22
CA GLY A 367 -0.55 -10.55 21.00
C GLY A 367 -1.61 -11.56 20.60
N GLY A 368 -1.32 -12.30 19.53
CA GLY A 368 -2.18 -13.32 19.00
C GLY A 368 -1.74 -13.81 17.63
N ARG A 369 -2.55 -14.67 17.03
CA ARG A 369 -2.30 -15.30 15.74
C ARG A 369 -3.54 -15.25 14.87
N GLN A 370 -3.32 -15.18 13.57
CA GLN A 370 -4.36 -15.29 12.54
C GLN A 370 -3.92 -16.23 11.45
N ARG A 371 -4.86 -16.98 10.91
CA ARG A 371 -4.65 -17.81 9.73
C ARG A 371 -5.85 -17.71 8.81
N ALA A 372 -5.61 -17.62 7.51
CA ALA A 372 -6.63 -17.75 6.48
C ALA A 372 -6.12 -18.72 5.41
N ILE A 373 -6.99 -19.62 4.97
CA ILE A 373 -6.77 -20.54 3.85
C ILE A 373 -7.93 -20.36 2.92
N GLY A 374 -7.66 -20.04 1.66
CA GLY A 374 -8.67 -19.81 0.64
C GLY A 374 -8.47 -20.69 -0.58
N MET A 375 -9.58 -21.07 -1.20
CA MET A 375 -9.62 -21.74 -2.50
C MET A 375 -10.49 -20.91 -3.42
N PHE A 376 -10.08 -20.78 -4.68
CA PHE A 376 -10.80 -19.98 -5.67
C PHE A 376 -10.85 -20.65 -7.04
N ALA A 377 -11.88 -20.31 -7.78
CA ALA A 377 -12.01 -20.61 -9.20
C ALA A 377 -12.56 -19.38 -9.92
N GLU A 378 -11.94 -19.00 -11.04
CA GLU A 378 -12.37 -17.89 -11.89
C GLU A 378 -12.27 -18.30 -13.35
N ASP A 379 -13.20 -17.84 -14.16
CA ASP A 379 -13.20 -18.04 -15.59
C ASP A 379 -13.46 -16.73 -16.34
N ASP A 380 -12.68 -16.48 -17.35
CA ASP A 380 -12.90 -15.41 -18.32
C ASP A 380 -13.26 -16.05 -19.66
N TRP A 381 -14.46 -15.76 -20.15
CA TRP A 381 -14.99 -16.30 -21.39
C TRP A 381 -15.08 -15.20 -22.45
N THR A 382 -14.25 -15.31 -23.49
CA THR A 382 -14.20 -14.38 -24.63
C THR A 382 -15.12 -14.86 -25.74
N LEU A 383 -16.16 -14.09 -26.03
CA LEU A 383 -17.21 -14.31 -27.02
C LEU A 383 -17.20 -13.19 -28.06
N GLY A 384 -16.24 -13.23 -28.99
CA GLY A 384 -16.06 -12.16 -29.97
C GLY A 384 -15.74 -10.82 -29.30
N ASN A 385 -16.66 -9.87 -29.35
CA ASN A 385 -16.52 -8.55 -28.74
C ASN A 385 -17.01 -8.46 -27.27
N LEU A 386 -17.48 -9.56 -26.70
CA LEU A 386 -17.94 -9.65 -25.31
C LEU A 386 -16.97 -10.54 -24.51
N VAL A 387 -16.50 -10.04 -23.37
CA VAL A 387 -15.79 -10.85 -22.38
C VAL A 387 -16.65 -10.92 -21.12
N LEU A 388 -17.00 -12.14 -20.72
CA LEU A 388 -17.66 -12.41 -19.46
C LEU A 388 -16.62 -12.93 -18.48
N THR A 389 -16.67 -12.48 -17.24
CA THR A 389 -15.77 -12.95 -16.17
C THR A 389 -16.58 -13.30 -14.94
N GLY A 390 -16.20 -14.36 -14.27
CA GLY A 390 -16.85 -14.78 -13.03
C GLY A 390 -15.92 -15.58 -12.15
N GLY A 391 -16.05 -15.43 -10.84
CA GLY A 391 -15.24 -16.15 -9.88
C GLY A 391 -15.93 -16.33 -8.54
N ILE A 392 -15.54 -17.38 -7.85
CA ILE A 392 -15.95 -17.69 -6.49
C ILE A 392 -14.74 -18.08 -5.66
N ARG A 393 -14.79 -17.75 -4.38
CA ARG A 393 -13.76 -18.05 -3.41
C ARG A 393 -14.40 -18.43 -2.08
N ALA A 394 -13.83 -19.43 -1.39
CA ALA A 394 -14.18 -19.78 -0.02
C ALA A 394 -12.92 -19.74 0.85
N ASP A 395 -13.03 -19.08 1.99
CA ASP A 395 -11.95 -18.89 2.97
C ASP A 395 -12.33 -19.47 4.32
N ARG A 396 -11.45 -20.28 4.88
CA ARG A 396 -11.47 -20.68 6.30
C ARG A 396 -10.52 -19.78 7.07
N TRP A 397 -11.02 -19.02 8.04
CA TRP A 397 -10.19 -18.20 8.90
C TRP A 397 -10.21 -18.67 10.35
N THR A 398 -9.13 -18.38 11.07
CA THR A 398 -8.95 -18.65 12.49
C THR A 398 -8.21 -17.47 13.13
N ILE A 399 -8.67 -17.06 14.32
CA ILE A 399 -8.01 -16.10 15.21
C ILE A 399 -7.80 -16.86 16.52
N SER A 400 -6.54 -17.01 16.95
CA SER A 400 -6.18 -17.84 18.10
C SER A 400 -5.11 -17.21 18.96
N ASP A 401 -4.91 -17.78 20.14
CA ASP A 401 -3.88 -17.39 21.11
C ASP A 401 -3.90 -15.87 21.43
N GLY A 402 -5.08 -15.26 21.40
CA GLY A 402 -5.26 -13.83 21.69
C GLY A 402 -5.11 -13.56 23.19
N PHE A 403 -4.30 -12.55 23.55
CA PHE A 403 -4.12 -12.17 24.95
C PHE A 403 -3.79 -10.67 25.13
N PHE A 404 -4.08 -10.17 26.34
CA PHE A 404 -3.61 -8.89 26.87
C PHE A 404 -3.18 -9.10 28.32
N ARG A 405 -1.96 -8.75 28.66
CA ARG A 405 -1.36 -8.96 30.00
C ARG A 405 -0.80 -7.66 30.53
N VAL A 406 -0.98 -7.44 31.83
CA VAL A 406 -0.33 -6.37 32.58
C VAL A 406 0.50 -7.02 33.68
N ALA A 407 1.81 -6.82 33.65
CA ALA A 407 2.73 -7.42 34.61
C ALA A 407 2.36 -7.04 36.05
N GLY A 408 2.29 -8.03 36.92
CA GLY A 408 1.89 -7.83 38.33
C GLY A 408 0.40 -7.59 38.56
N SER A 409 -0.46 -7.68 37.53
CA SER A 409 -1.90 -7.45 37.66
C SER A 409 -2.70 -8.53 36.94
N ALA A 410 -3.09 -9.57 37.66
CA ALA A 410 -3.97 -10.62 37.13
C ALA A 410 -5.36 -10.06 36.77
N ALA A 411 -5.88 -9.09 37.53
CA ALA A 411 -7.17 -8.47 37.26
C ALA A 411 -7.26 -7.73 35.93
N ASN A 412 -6.11 -7.21 35.43
CA ASN A 412 -5.99 -6.51 34.15
C ASN A 412 -5.41 -7.40 33.05
N SER A 413 -5.21 -8.70 33.30
CA SER A 413 -4.68 -9.66 32.33
C SER A 413 -5.79 -10.59 31.85
N ARG A 414 -5.86 -10.86 30.54
CA ARG A 414 -6.91 -11.68 29.91
C ARG A 414 -6.35 -12.50 28.77
N ASP A 415 -6.84 -13.72 28.67
CA ASP A 415 -6.76 -14.56 27.48
C ASP A 415 -8.11 -14.55 26.77
N PHE A 416 -8.10 -14.47 25.46
CA PHE A 416 -9.31 -14.39 24.65
C PHE A 416 -9.58 -15.74 23.98
N LYS A 417 -10.85 -16.08 23.81
CA LYS A 417 -11.25 -17.33 23.17
C LYS A 417 -10.86 -17.33 21.70
N ASP A 418 -10.41 -18.48 21.23
CA ASP A 418 -10.21 -18.72 19.81
C ASP A 418 -11.52 -18.62 19.04
N ARG A 419 -11.44 -18.06 17.86
CA ARG A 419 -12.57 -17.89 16.95
C ARG A 419 -12.19 -18.34 15.54
N SER A 420 -13.16 -18.82 14.82
CA SER A 420 -12.97 -19.24 13.44
C SER A 420 -14.28 -19.17 12.66
N GLY A 421 -14.20 -19.05 11.36
CA GLY A 421 -15.36 -18.96 10.50
C GLY A 421 -15.04 -19.27 9.04
N TRP A 422 -16.07 -19.23 8.23
CA TRP A 422 -16.00 -19.33 6.78
C TRP A 422 -16.52 -18.04 6.15
N GLU A 423 -15.84 -17.57 5.13
CA GLU A 423 -16.30 -16.48 4.28
C GLU A 423 -16.33 -16.94 2.82
N VAL A 424 -17.39 -16.55 2.12
CA VAL A 424 -17.52 -16.81 0.69
C VAL A 424 -17.56 -15.47 -0.03
N SER A 425 -16.68 -15.32 -1.01
CA SER A 425 -16.64 -14.16 -1.88
C SER A 425 -16.91 -14.57 -3.33
N ALA A 426 -17.59 -13.71 -4.06
CA ALA A 426 -17.86 -13.93 -5.47
C ALA A 426 -17.70 -12.61 -6.25
N ARG A 427 -17.37 -12.73 -7.52
CA ARG A 427 -17.42 -11.59 -8.45
C ARG A 427 -17.90 -12.04 -9.82
N ALA A 428 -18.55 -11.15 -10.52
CA ALA A 428 -18.95 -11.32 -11.92
C ALA A 428 -18.77 -9.99 -12.65
N GLY A 429 -18.40 -10.04 -13.91
CA GLY A 429 -18.21 -8.87 -14.73
C GLY A 429 -18.46 -9.15 -16.21
N ALA A 430 -18.70 -8.08 -16.94
CA ALA A 430 -18.83 -8.09 -18.39
C ALA A 430 -18.10 -6.89 -19.00
N LEU A 431 -17.41 -7.12 -20.10
CA LEU A 431 -16.76 -6.11 -20.92
C LEU A 431 -17.26 -6.29 -22.36
N LEU A 432 -17.96 -5.31 -22.90
CA LEU A 432 -18.51 -5.32 -24.25
C LEU A 432 -17.86 -4.22 -25.09
N HIS A 433 -17.08 -4.61 -26.07
CA HIS A 433 -16.54 -3.71 -27.09
C HIS A 433 -17.61 -3.46 -28.16
N LEU A 434 -18.28 -2.30 -28.13
CA LEU A 434 -19.25 -1.92 -29.14
C LEU A 434 -18.59 -1.68 -30.51
N ASN A 435 -17.40 -1.10 -30.46
CA ASN A 435 -16.47 -0.88 -31.57
C ASN A 435 -15.07 -0.56 -31.01
N ASP A 436 -14.11 -0.22 -31.87
CA ASP A 436 -12.73 0.13 -31.48
C ASP A 436 -12.62 1.38 -30.60
N GLN A 437 -13.67 2.19 -30.50
CA GLN A 437 -13.68 3.45 -29.78
C GLN A 437 -14.50 3.43 -28.49
N VAL A 438 -15.42 2.47 -28.34
CA VAL A 438 -16.37 2.43 -27.21
C VAL A 438 -16.45 1.04 -26.62
N ALA A 439 -16.15 0.93 -25.33
CA ALA A 439 -16.40 -0.25 -24.54
C ALA A 439 -17.31 0.07 -23.35
N LEU A 440 -18.22 -0.86 -23.06
CA LEU A 440 -19.07 -0.83 -21.85
C LEU A 440 -18.59 -1.91 -20.90
N ARG A 441 -18.64 -1.62 -19.61
CA ARG A 441 -18.29 -2.60 -18.58
C ARG A 441 -19.24 -2.52 -17.40
N GLY A 442 -19.40 -3.65 -16.73
CA GLY A 442 -20.17 -3.74 -15.51
C GLY A 442 -19.65 -4.88 -14.65
N ALA A 443 -19.71 -4.70 -13.34
CA ALA A 443 -19.29 -5.73 -12.40
C ALA A 443 -20.10 -5.70 -11.11
N ALA A 444 -20.21 -6.87 -10.48
CA ALA A 444 -20.69 -7.06 -9.11
C ALA A 444 -19.68 -7.91 -8.36
N TYR A 445 -19.47 -7.60 -7.08
CA TYR A 445 -18.45 -8.27 -6.28
C TYR A 445 -18.78 -8.26 -4.79
N THR A 446 -18.24 -9.25 -4.10
CA THR A 446 -18.17 -9.29 -2.65
C THR A 446 -16.71 -9.46 -2.21
N GLY A 447 -16.44 -9.18 -0.94
CA GLY A 447 -15.12 -9.37 -0.35
C GLY A 447 -15.18 -9.23 1.16
N PHE A 448 -14.11 -9.61 1.85
CA PHE A 448 -14.05 -9.48 3.30
C PHE A 448 -12.64 -9.13 3.79
N ARG A 449 -12.54 -8.63 5.04
CA ARG A 449 -11.29 -8.38 5.73
C ARG A 449 -11.40 -8.83 7.19
N LEU A 450 -10.40 -9.56 7.67
CA LEU A 450 -10.28 -9.86 9.10
C LEU A 450 -9.82 -8.61 9.86
N PRO A 451 -10.28 -8.42 11.12
CA PRO A 451 -9.69 -7.42 12.01
C PRO A 451 -8.22 -7.77 12.27
N THR A 452 -7.34 -6.78 12.33
CA THR A 452 -5.91 -6.98 12.62
C THR A 452 -5.67 -7.33 14.09
N LEU A 453 -4.50 -7.90 14.42
CA LEU A 453 -4.12 -8.18 15.81
C LEU A 453 -4.10 -6.90 16.66
N ASN A 454 -3.65 -5.78 16.07
CA ASN A 454 -3.70 -4.47 16.69
C ASN A 454 -5.13 -4.01 17.00
N GLU A 455 -6.09 -4.22 16.10
CA GLU A 455 -7.50 -3.86 16.31
C GLU A 455 -8.13 -4.70 17.42
N LEU A 456 -7.78 -5.97 17.51
CA LEU A 456 -8.31 -6.93 18.47
C LEU A 456 -7.75 -6.75 19.89
N TYR A 457 -6.44 -6.48 20.02
CA TYR A 457 -5.78 -6.71 21.31
C TYR A 457 -5.00 -5.52 21.86
N ARG A 458 -4.75 -4.45 21.07
CA ARG A 458 -3.97 -3.31 21.51
C ARG A 458 -4.80 -2.04 21.67
N PRO A 459 -5.05 -1.56 22.91
CA PRO A 459 -5.52 -0.20 23.12
C PRO A 459 -4.40 0.81 22.81
N PHE A 460 -4.76 2.03 22.38
CA PHE A 460 -3.77 3.08 22.11
C PHE A 460 -4.30 4.47 22.49
N VAL A 461 -3.38 5.42 22.64
CA VAL A 461 -3.70 6.81 22.97
C VAL A 461 -3.13 7.72 21.89
N VAL A 462 -4.01 8.55 21.32
CA VAL A 462 -3.63 9.74 20.56
C VAL A 462 -4.14 10.92 21.37
N PHE A 463 -3.25 11.44 22.22
CA PHE A 463 -3.64 12.43 23.24
C PHE A 463 -4.54 13.54 22.68
N PRO A 464 -5.66 13.86 23.39
CA PRO A 464 -6.07 13.31 24.68
C PRO A 464 -6.96 12.05 24.61
N VAL A 465 -7.24 11.50 23.42
CA VAL A 465 -8.20 10.42 23.19
C VAL A 465 -7.55 9.06 23.35
N THR A 466 -8.15 8.22 24.22
CA THR A 466 -7.85 6.78 24.32
C THR A 466 -8.79 6.00 23.40
N THR A 467 -8.25 5.04 22.66
CA THR A 467 -9.03 4.08 21.87
C THR A 467 -8.83 2.67 22.43
N GLU A 468 -9.91 2.05 22.89
CA GLU A 468 -9.92 0.69 23.38
C GLU A 468 -9.84 -0.32 22.22
N ALA A 469 -9.18 -1.45 22.47
CA ALA A 469 -9.21 -2.61 21.59
C ALA A 469 -10.54 -3.39 21.80
N ASN A 470 -10.91 -4.21 20.78
CA ASN A 470 -12.11 -5.03 20.90
C ASN A 470 -11.84 -6.45 20.35
N PRO A 471 -11.66 -7.44 21.25
CA PRO A 471 -11.42 -8.83 20.83
C PRO A 471 -12.62 -9.49 20.14
N ALA A 472 -13.81 -8.89 20.23
CA ALA A 472 -15.04 -9.42 19.65
C ALA A 472 -15.32 -8.95 18.21
N LEU A 473 -14.44 -8.13 17.62
CA LEU A 473 -14.65 -7.61 16.26
C LEU A 473 -14.88 -8.74 15.24
N SER A 474 -15.94 -8.61 14.46
CA SER A 474 -16.27 -9.45 13.31
C SER A 474 -15.47 -9.05 12.06
N PRO A 475 -15.32 -9.93 11.06
CA PRO A 475 -14.81 -9.55 9.76
C PRO A 475 -15.68 -8.49 9.09
N GLU A 476 -15.06 -7.52 8.41
CA GLU A 476 -15.76 -6.58 7.52
C GLU A 476 -16.17 -7.30 6.24
N GLN A 477 -17.38 -7.05 5.70
CA GLN A 477 -17.91 -7.67 4.49
C GLN A 477 -18.34 -6.61 3.48
N LEU A 478 -17.78 -6.66 2.27
CA LEU A 478 -18.14 -5.78 1.16
C LEU A 478 -19.12 -6.45 0.22
N LYS A 479 -20.10 -5.66 -0.25
CA LYS A 479 -20.95 -5.94 -1.41
C LYS A 479 -20.94 -4.70 -2.29
N GLY A 480 -20.68 -4.86 -3.59
CA GLY A 480 -20.58 -3.73 -4.50
C GLY A 480 -21.02 -4.05 -5.91
N VAL A 481 -21.43 -3.00 -6.61
CA VAL A 481 -21.75 -3.04 -8.04
C VAL A 481 -21.16 -1.81 -8.71
N GLU A 482 -20.79 -1.94 -9.98
CA GLU A 482 -20.31 -0.83 -10.79
C GLU A 482 -20.70 -0.98 -12.25
N ALA A 483 -20.81 0.15 -12.93
CA ALA A 483 -20.98 0.23 -14.37
C ALA A 483 -20.08 1.34 -14.92
N GLY A 484 -19.51 1.13 -16.09
CA GLY A 484 -18.59 2.08 -16.69
C GLY A 484 -18.63 2.07 -18.21
N ILE A 485 -18.07 3.16 -18.76
CA ILE A 485 -17.85 3.35 -20.18
C ILE A 485 -16.41 3.80 -20.40
N ASP A 486 -15.75 3.19 -21.36
CA ASP A 486 -14.42 3.56 -21.83
C ASP A 486 -14.52 4.05 -23.28
N LEU A 487 -14.00 5.25 -23.52
CA LEU A 487 -14.02 5.93 -24.81
C LEU A 487 -12.59 6.13 -25.31
N MET A 488 -12.32 5.76 -26.55
CA MET A 488 -11.06 5.97 -27.27
C MET A 488 -11.31 6.80 -28.53
N PRO A 489 -11.66 8.11 -28.38
CA PRO A 489 -12.08 8.96 -29.51
C PRO A 489 -10.98 9.19 -30.54
N ALA A 490 -9.72 8.98 -30.16
CA ALA A 490 -8.57 9.07 -31.03
C ALA A 490 -7.46 8.09 -30.56
N ARG A 491 -6.52 7.77 -31.45
CA ARG A 491 -5.35 6.98 -31.07
C ARG A 491 -4.62 7.67 -29.91
N ARG A 492 -4.37 6.95 -28.79
CA ARG A 492 -3.70 7.45 -27.59
C ARG A 492 -4.50 8.49 -26.79
N VAL A 493 -5.82 8.51 -26.92
CA VAL A 493 -6.72 9.25 -26.04
C VAL A 493 -7.70 8.26 -25.44
N THR A 494 -7.72 8.17 -24.12
CA THR A 494 -8.66 7.31 -23.38
C THR A 494 -9.39 8.14 -22.35
N LEU A 495 -10.70 8.01 -22.31
CA LEU A 495 -11.59 8.60 -21.32
C LEU A 495 -12.39 7.48 -20.67
N SER A 496 -12.45 7.42 -19.37
CA SER A 496 -13.25 6.43 -18.64
C SER A 496 -14.15 7.10 -17.62
N ALA A 497 -15.38 6.63 -17.53
CA ALA A 497 -16.30 7.00 -16.48
C ALA A 497 -16.86 5.74 -15.81
N THR A 498 -16.89 5.71 -14.47
CA THR A 498 -17.42 4.61 -13.67
C THR A 498 -18.35 5.14 -12.60
N ALA A 499 -19.57 4.62 -12.54
CA ALA A 499 -20.47 4.79 -11.41
C ALA A 499 -20.40 3.55 -10.51
N PHE A 500 -20.41 3.72 -9.20
CA PHE A 500 -20.33 2.61 -8.25
C PHE A 500 -21.28 2.78 -7.07
N TYR A 501 -21.64 1.65 -6.48
CA TYR A 501 -22.33 1.54 -5.20
C TYR A 501 -21.69 0.42 -4.38
N ASN A 502 -21.23 0.74 -3.17
CA ASN A 502 -20.61 -0.18 -2.25
C ASN A 502 -21.29 -0.13 -0.88
N ARG A 503 -21.49 -1.27 -0.27
CA ARG A 503 -21.92 -1.43 1.11
C ARG A 503 -20.91 -2.30 1.85
N LEU A 504 -20.28 -1.74 2.88
CA LEU A 504 -19.37 -2.42 3.78
C LEU A 504 -20.12 -2.70 5.08
N ASP A 505 -20.60 -3.92 5.24
CA ASP A 505 -21.24 -4.39 6.46
C ASP A 505 -20.20 -4.70 7.54
N ASP A 506 -20.57 -4.60 8.82
CA ASP A 506 -19.70 -4.80 9.99
C ASP A 506 -18.40 -3.97 9.93
N ALA A 507 -18.48 -2.74 9.41
CA ALA A 507 -17.31 -1.89 9.21
C ALA A 507 -16.64 -1.55 10.54
N ILE A 508 -15.33 -1.80 10.66
CA ILE A 508 -14.56 -1.49 11.86
C ILE A 508 -14.25 0.01 11.90
N ALA A 509 -14.72 0.69 12.95
CA ALA A 509 -14.52 2.11 13.18
C ALA A 509 -14.06 2.40 14.62
N ASN A 510 -13.43 3.56 14.81
CA ASN A 510 -13.15 4.08 16.14
C ASN A 510 -14.38 4.87 16.61
N VAL A 511 -15.26 4.22 17.36
CA VAL A 511 -16.54 4.77 17.80
C VAL A 511 -16.35 5.55 19.11
N THR A 512 -16.81 6.79 19.16
CA THR A 512 -16.82 7.62 20.36
C THR A 512 -17.86 7.07 21.35
N ILE A 513 -17.39 6.63 22.53
CA ILE A 513 -18.21 6.05 23.61
C ILE A 513 -18.21 6.90 24.88
N GLY A 514 -17.43 7.97 24.91
CA GLY A 514 -17.36 8.90 26.04
C GLY A 514 -16.37 10.03 25.78
N THR A 515 -16.25 10.95 26.75
CA THR A 515 -15.29 12.06 26.65
C THR A 515 -13.88 11.55 26.59
N ASN A 516 -13.15 11.87 25.50
CA ASN A 516 -11.79 11.41 25.22
C ASN A 516 -11.65 9.88 25.22
N LEU A 517 -12.74 9.16 24.96
CA LEU A 517 -12.76 7.70 24.94
C LEU A 517 -13.47 7.19 23.69
N ARG A 518 -12.75 6.38 22.93
CA ARG A 518 -13.25 5.63 21.77
C ARG A 518 -13.05 4.14 21.99
N ARG A 519 -13.78 3.34 21.26
CA ARG A 519 -13.57 1.89 21.16
C ARG A 519 -13.60 1.49 19.68
N ARG A 520 -12.77 0.54 19.32
CA ARG A 520 -12.93 -0.13 18.03
C ARG A 520 -14.18 -0.98 18.06
N ASP A 521 -15.11 -0.71 17.15
CA ASP A 521 -16.37 -1.44 17.09
C ASP A 521 -16.80 -1.67 15.65
N ASN A 522 -17.61 -2.71 15.41
CA ASN A 522 -18.28 -2.88 14.14
C ASN A 522 -19.52 -1.97 14.12
N VAL A 523 -19.59 -1.07 13.15
CA VAL A 523 -20.83 -0.34 12.85
C VAL A 523 -21.62 -1.14 11.81
N ASP A 524 -22.96 -0.98 11.78
CA ASP A 524 -23.82 -1.81 10.91
C ASP A 524 -23.37 -1.81 9.47
N ALA A 525 -23.08 -0.62 8.91
CA ALA A 525 -22.47 -0.53 7.58
C ALA A 525 -21.86 0.85 7.30
N ILE A 526 -21.00 0.90 6.28
CA ILE A 526 -20.64 2.11 5.53
C ILE A 526 -21.19 1.93 4.11
N VAL A 527 -22.02 2.87 3.67
CA VAL A 527 -22.57 2.88 2.30
C VAL A 527 -21.90 3.99 1.51
N ALA A 528 -21.19 3.63 0.45
CA ALA A 528 -20.47 4.56 -0.42
C ALA A 528 -20.98 4.45 -1.87
N LYS A 529 -21.28 5.59 -2.50
CA LYS A 529 -21.66 5.68 -3.91
C LYS A 529 -20.99 6.87 -4.56
N GLY A 530 -20.72 6.76 -5.86
CA GLY A 530 -20.01 7.85 -6.51
C GLY A 530 -19.76 7.63 -7.99
N ILE A 531 -19.00 8.59 -8.55
CA ILE A 531 -18.56 8.59 -9.94
C ILE A 531 -17.05 8.81 -9.94
N GLU A 532 -16.35 8.02 -10.73
CA GLU A 532 -14.91 8.14 -10.99
C GLU A 532 -14.72 8.43 -12.48
N LEU A 533 -13.92 9.45 -12.78
CA LEU A 533 -13.56 9.85 -14.14
C LEU A 533 -12.05 9.74 -14.28
N THR A 534 -11.56 9.19 -15.39
CA THR A 534 -10.16 9.21 -15.76
C THR A 534 -9.99 9.62 -17.20
N ALA A 535 -8.93 10.36 -17.50
CA ALA A 535 -8.56 10.77 -18.83
C ALA A 535 -7.06 10.59 -19.03
N SER A 536 -6.65 10.05 -20.17
CA SER A 536 -5.28 10.04 -20.61
C SER A 536 -5.18 10.43 -22.08
N ALA A 537 -4.16 11.22 -22.41
CA ALA A 537 -3.87 11.63 -23.78
C ALA A 537 -2.36 11.71 -23.99
N ARG A 538 -1.88 11.30 -25.16
CA ARG A 538 -0.49 11.47 -25.57
C ARG A 538 -0.42 11.99 -26.99
N HIS A 539 0.30 13.10 -27.17
CA HIS A 539 0.55 13.70 -28.47
C HIS A 539 2.01 14.15 -28.60
N GLY A 540 2.78 13.48 -29.46
CA GLY A 540 4.21 13.74 -29.61
C GLY A 540 4.95 13.56 -28.29
N ALA A 541 5.62 14.63 -27.85
CA ALA A 541 6.35 14.69 -26.58
C ALA A 541 5.46 15.01 -25.36
N MET A 542 4.19 15.32 -25.56
CA MET A 542 3.27 15.72 -24.49
C MET A 542 2.40 14.57 -24.05
N SER A 543 2.16 14.47 -22.74
CA SER A 543 1.17 13.56 -22.15
C SER A 543 0.35 14.29 -21.08
N LEU A 544 -0.90 13.90 -20.98
CA LEU A 544 -1.82 14.34 -19.94
C LEU A 544 -2.44 13.10 -19.31
N SER A 545 -2.46 13.02 -17.99
CA SER A 545 -3.29 12.08 -17.25
C SER A 545 -4.05 12.85 -16.19
N ALA A 546 -5.35 12.56 -16.07
CA ALA A 546 -6.20 13.21 -15.07
C ALA A 546 -7.17 12.20 -14.47
N SER A 547 -7.50 12.41 -13.21
CA SER A 547 -8.49 11.63 -12.49
C SER A 547 -9.34 12.53 -11.59
N TYR A 548 -10.60 12.15 -11.43
CA TYR A 548 -11.54 12.81 -10.53
C TYR A 548 -12.45 11.77 -9.90
N ALA A 549 -12.71 11.90 -8.61
CA ALA A 549 -13.71 11.11 -7.90
C ALA A 549 -14.67 12.03 -7.14
N TYR A 550 -15.95 11.78 -7.34
CA TYR A 550 -17.02 12.19 -6.44
C TYR A 550 -17.49 10.98 -5.65
N SER A 551 -17.43 11.06 -4.32
CA SER A 551 -17.84 9.97 -3.43
C SER A 551 -18.75 10.49 -2.33
N HIS A 552 -19.97 9.96 -2.23
CA HIS A 552 -20.86 10.17 -1.12
C HIS A 552 -20.89 8.91 -0.26
N SER A 553 -20.41 9.02 0.96
CA SER A 553 -20.32 7.91 1.91
C SER A 553 -21.03 8.27 3.20
N ALA A 554 -21.75 7.31 3.78
CA ALA A 554 -22.47 7.49 5.06
C ALA A 554 -22.35 6.22 5.92
N VAL A 555 -22.11 6.43 7.20
CA VAL A 555 -22.19 5.37 8.23
C VAL A 555 -23.67 5.03 8.45
N ARG A 556 -23.95 3.76 8.65
CA ARG A 556 -25.24 3.24 9.12
C ARG A 556 -25.04 2.66 10.50
N ALA A 557 -25.63 3.30 11.49
CA ALA A 557 -25.55 2.93 12.90
C ALA A 557 -26.79 3.45 13.62
N PRO A 558 -27.99 2.91 13.35
CA PRO A 558 -29.25 3.41 13.88
C PRO A 558 -29.24 3.57 15.38
N GLY A 559 -29.67 4.74 15.87
CA GLY A 559 -29.67 5.10 17.28
C GLY A 559 -28.36 5.71 17.81
N ASN A 560 -27.31 5.78 16.98
CA ASN A 560 -26.05 6.47 17.32
C ASN A 560 -26.01 7.90 16.75
N LEU A 561 -25.29 8.80 17.41
CA LEU A 561 -25.15 10.21 17.00
C LEU A 561 -24.45 10.38 15.65
N PHE A 562 -23.66 9.40 15.24
CA PHE A 562 -22.92 9.40 13.99
C PHE A 562 -23.65 8.68 12.84
N ASP A 563 -24.92 8.24 13.04
CA ASP A 563 -25.72 7.64 11.96
C ASP A 563 -25.97 8.67 10.85
N GLY A 564 -25.71 8.27 9.62
CA GLY A 564 -25.82 9.13 8.43
C GLY A 564 -24.63 10.05 8.18
N LEU A 565 -23.69 10.21 9.12
CA LEU A 565 -22.47 11.00 8.92
C LEU A 565 -21.48 10.30 7.98
N SER A 566 -20.62 11.09 7.34
CA SER A 566 -19.54 10.53 6.52
C SER A 566 -18.49 9.85 7.42
N PRO A 567 -17.92 8.71 6.99
CA PRO A 567 -16.82 8.10 7.73
C PRO A 567 -15.64 9.07 7.86
N ALA A 568 -14.87 8.92 8.93
CA ALA A 568 -13.66 9.72 9.15
C ALA A 568 -12.70 9.66 7.95
N GLN A 569 -12.05 10.78 7.64
CA GLN A 569 -11.04 10.94 6.62
C GLN A 569 -11.47 10.56 5.18
N THR A 570 -12.71 10.85 4.83
CA THR A 570 -13.27 10.62 3.51
C THR A 570 -13.65 11.94 2.84
N PRO A 571 -12.82 12.47 1.92
CA PRO A 571 -13.19 13.66 1.14
C PRO A 571 -14.30 13.31 0.16
N ARG A 572 -15.22 14.26 -0.06
CA ARG A 572 -16.31 14.10 -1.02
C ARG A 572 -15.84 14.22 -2.47
N HIS A 573 -14.82 15.05 -2.70
CA HIS A 573 -14.22 15.29 -4.01
C HIS A 573 -12.71 15.12 -3.90
N SER A 574 -12.11 14.40 -4.84
CA SER A 574 -10.67 14.32 -5.04
C SER A 574 -10.35 14.38 -6.54
N ALA A 575 -9.25 15.04 -6.88
CA ALA A 575 -8.78 15.15 -8.26
C ALA A 575 -7.25 15.15 -8.33
N SER A 576 -6.71 14.59 -9.39
CA SER A 576 -5.31 14.70 -9.78
C SER A 576 -5.20 14.95 -11.27
N ALA A 577 -4.25 15.77 -11.69
CA ALA A 577 -3.93 15.98 -13.10
C ALA A 577 -2.42 16.14 -13.26
N THR A 578 -1.81 15.35 -14.12
CA THR A 578 -0.39 15.42 -14.47
C THR A 578 -0.26 15.74 -15.94
N PHE A 579 0.38 16.87 -16.23
CA PHE A 579 0.88 17.22 -17.56
C PHE A 579 2.36 16.93 -17.61
N ALA A 580 2.84 16.26 -18.66
CA ALA A 580 4.26 16.04 -18.89
C ALA A 580 4.62 16.36 -20.34
N TRP A 581 5.79 17.00 -20.50
CA TRP A 581 6.45 17.21 -21.77
C TRP A 581 7.84 16.58 -21.68
N GLN A 582 8.10 15.58 -22.49
CA GLN A 582 9.34 14.80 -22.49
C GLN A 582 9.83 14.60 -23.91
N ARG A 583 10.94 15.24 -24.28
CA ARG A 583 11.61 14.97 -25.55
C ARG A 583 12.40 13.67 -25.49
N GLN A 584 12.42 12.99 -26.63
CA GLN A 584 13.13 11.71 -26.79
C GLN A 584 14.62 11.91 -26.63
N GLN A 585 15.41 11.93 -25.87
CA GLN A 585 16.82 12.34 -25.65
C GLN A 585 17.01 13.83 -25.32
N GLY A 586 15.98 14.51 -24.86
CA GLY A 586 16.01 15.94 -24.54
C GLY A 586 15.50 16.24 -23.14
N PRO A 587 15.35 17.53 -22.81
CA PRO A 587 14.80 17.95 -21.54
C PRO A 587 13.34 17.48 -21.38
N GLY A 588 12.94 17.30 -20.12
CA GLY A 588 11.59 16.95 -19.72
C GLY A 588 11.09 17.83 -18.59
N LEU A 589 9.80 18.10 -18.60
CA LEU A 589 9.10 18.84 -17.56
C LEU A 589 7.78 18.12 -17.27
N SER A 590 7.44 17.92 -16.00
CA SER A 590 6.12 17.47 -15.59
C SER A 590 5.59 18.32 -14.43
N ALA A 591 4.28 18.55 -14.44
CA ALA A 591 3.57 19.22 -13.35
C ALA A 591 2.36 18.38 -12.95
N THR A 592 2.17 18.20 -11.66
CA THR A 592 1.04 17.43 -11.09
C THR A 592 0.26 18.30 -10.13
N MET A 593 -1.02 18.50 -10.41
CA MET A 593 -1.98 19.14 -9.53
C MET A 593 -2.71 18.07 -8.71
N ARG A 594 -2.93 18.32 -7.41
CA ARG A 594 -3.75 17.47 -6.54
C ARG A 594 -4.71 18.31 -5.74
N TYR A 595 -5.95 17.84 -5.67
CA TYR A 595 -7.03 18.48 -4.93
C TYR A 595 -7.78 17.44 -4.09
N ALA A 596 -8.09 17.78 -2.85
CA ALA A 596 -9.07 17.08 -2.04
C ALA A 596 -9.96 18.08 -1.31
N SER A 597 -11.27 17.80 -1.27
CA SER A 597 -12.22 18.60 -0.50
C SER A 597 -12.03 18.41 1.01
N ALA A 598 -12.69 19.24 1.82
CA ALA A 598 -12.73 19.08 3.28
C ALA A 598 -13.27 17.69 3.66
N GLN A 599 -12.80 17.21 4.81
CA GLN A 599 -13.21 15.95 5.45
C GLN A 599 -13.17 16.12 6.98
N TYR A 600 -13.51 15.08 7.73
CA TYR A 600 -13.46 15.08 9.20
C TYR A 600 -12.48 14.02 9.71
N GLU A 601 -11.80 14.30 10.83
CA GLU A 601 -10.89 13.37 11.50
C GLU A 601 -11.65 12.34 12.36
N ASP A 602 -12.84 12.68 12.81
CA ASP A 602 -13.63 11.94 13.79
C ASP A 602 -15.01 11.51 13.27
N ASP A 603 -15.62 10.58 13.98
CA ASP A 603 -16.93 10.01 13.70
C ASP A 603 -18.10 10.98 13.96
N LEU A 604 -17.93 11.96 14.85
CA LEU A 604 -18.95 12.95 15.23
C LEU A 604 -18.89 14.26 14.44
N HIS A 605 -17.97 14.37 13.47
CA HIS A 605 -17.75 15.57 12.64
C HIS A 605 -17.38 16.85 13.43
N VAL A 606 -16.73 16.70 14.57
CA VAL A 606 -16.22 17.83 15.38
C VAL A 606 -14.94 18.39 14.78
N ASP A 607 -14.04 17.52 14.36
CA ASP A 607 -12.69 17.86 13.90
C ASP A 607 -12.63 17.94 12.37
N ARG A 608 -12.94 19.12 11.84
CA ARG A 608 -12.91 19.37 10.39
C ARG A 608 -11.50 19.60 9.89
N LEU A 609 -11.11 18.88 8.87
CA LEU A 609 -9.88 19.07 8.07
C LEU A 609 -10.23 19.83 6.77
N PRO A 610 -9.69 21.04 6.54
CA PRO A 610 -9.94 21.80 5.31
C PRO A 610 -9.54 21.04 4.03
N GLY A 611 -10.12 21.40 2.90
CA GLY A 611 -9.64 20.97 1.59
C GLY A 611 -8.31 21.62 1.26
N PHE A 612 -7.60 21.09 0.28
CA PHE A 612 -6.33 21.65 -0.20
C PHE A 612 -6.18 21.47 -1.72
N LEU A 613 -5.32 22.30 -2.31
CA LEU A 613 -4.85 22.17 -3.69
C LEU A 613 -3.35 22.35 -3.72
N THR A 614 -2.60 21.36 -4.20
CA THR A 614 -1.15 21.44 -4.36
C THR A 614 -0.74 21.28 -5.81
N ILE A 615 0.40 21.86 -6.14
CA ILE A 615 1.08 21.67 -7.43
C ILE A 615 2.52 21.24 -7.16
N ASP A 616 2.90 20.13 -7.77
CA ASP A 616 4.25 19.59 -7.78
C ASP A 616 4.82 19.67 -9.19
N ALA A 617 6.16 19.76 -9.32
CA ALA A 617 6.82 19.73 -10.62
C ALA A 617 8.14 18.97 -10.59
N VAL A 618 8.51 18.40 -11.74
CA VAL A 618 9.81 17.75 -11.99
C VAL A 618 10.38 18.28 -13.29
N ALA A 619 11.63 18.70 -13.28
CA ALA A 619 12.40 19.06 -14.47
C ALA A 619 13.62 18.16 -14.60
N ARG A 620 13.91 17.71 -15.83
CA ARG A 620 15.05 16.87 -16.17
C ARG A 620 15.81 17.46 -17.34
N LEU A 621 17.14 17.52 -17.21
CA LEU A 621 18.02 18.01 -18.27
C LEU A 621 19.12 16.96 -18.51
N PRO A 622 19.12 16.27 -19.67
CA PRO A 622 20.20 15.36 -20.03
C PRO A 622 21.54 16.11 -20.18
N LEU A 623 22.58 15.58 -19.55
CA LEU A 623 23.95 16.09 -19.60
C LEU A 623 24.87 15.24 -20.50
N GLY A 624 24.34 14.13 -21.04
CA GLY A 624 25.09 13.16 -21.86
C GLY A 624 25.54 11.93 -21.07
N HIS A 625 25.91 10.88 -21.81
CA HIS A 625 26.42 9.60 -21.25
C HIS A 625 25.51 8.95 -20.20
N GLY A 626 24.18 9.15 -20.31
CA GLY A 626 23.20 8.65 -19.34
C GLY A 626 23.05 9.47 -18.07
N LEU A 627 23.81 10.57 -17.94
CA LEU A 627 23.72 11.51 -16.82
C LEU A 627 22.63 12.55 -17.08
N GLN A 628 21.82 12.86 -16.07
CA GLN A 628 20.78 13.89 -16.09
C GLN A 628 20.83 14.74 -14.83
N LEU A 629 20.64 16.05 -14.98
CA LEU A 629 20.30 16.94 -13.88
C LEU A 629 18.79 16.86 -13.63
N VAL A 630 18.40 16.72 -12.37
CA VAL A 630 17.00 16.61 -11.94
C VAL A 630 16.73 17.71 -10.91
N ALA A 631 15.65 18.46 -11.13
CA ALA A 631 15.08 19.37 -10.14
C ALA A 631 13.64 18.93 -9.85
N ARG A 632 13.25 18.87 -8.58
CA ARG A 632 11.89 18.52 -8.13
C ARG A 632 11.38 19.58 -7.16
N GLY A 633 10.09 19.85 -7.21
CA GLY A 633 9.41 20.73 -6.26
C GLY A 633 8.08 20.11 -5.85
N GLU A 634 7.89 19.97 -4.56
CA GLU A 634 6.65 19.50 -3.93
C GLU A 634 5.94 20.69 -3.30
N ASN A 635 4.61 20.74 -3.39
CA ASN A 635 3.79 21.82 -2.83
C ASN A 635 4.35 23.22 -3.17
N LEU A 636 4.52 23.50 -4.45
CA LEU A 636 5.23 24.71 -4.94
C LEU A 636 4.66 26.03 -4.42
N PHE A 637 3.36 26.08 -4.12
CA PHE A 637 2.69 27.27 -3.62
C PHE A 637 2.65 27.36 -2.10
N ASP A 638 3.27 26.39 -1.39
CA ASP A 638 3.37 26.36 0.08
C ASP A 638 2.01 26.32 0.78
N GLU A 639 1.08 25.55 0.22
CA GLU A 639 -0.26 25.38 0.79
C GLU A 639 -0.19 24.69 2.15
N ASP A 640 -0.89 25.24 3.14
CA ASP A 640 -1.01 24.67 4.48
C ASP A 640 -2.01 23.50 4.49
N ILE A 641 -1.50 22.28 4.59
CA ILE A 641 -2.30 21.06 4.60
C ILE A 641 -2.47 20.59 6.04
N LEU A 642 -3.68 20.68 6.57
CA LEU A 642 -3.99 20.10 7.89
C LEU A 642 -4.23 18.60 7.74
N THR A 643 -3.34 17.79 8.32
CA THR A 643 -3.36 16.32 8.17
C THR A 643 -4.07 15.61 9.31
N ARG A 644 -4.09 16.22 10.49
CA ARG A 644 -4.76 15.73 11.69
C ARG A 644 -5.27 16.91 12.53
N ARG A 645 -6.43 16.73 13.15
CA ARG A 645 -6.97 17.59 14.18
C ARG A 645 -7.63 16.73 15.24
N VAL A 646 -7.39 17.03 16.50
CA VAL A 646 -8.08 16.42 17.65
C VAL A 646 -8.42 17.52 18.64
N SER A 647 -9.70 17.74 18.82
CA SER A 647 -10.24 18.72 19.78
C SER A 647 -10.65 18.04 21.08
N SER A 648 -10.35 18.68 22.20
CA SER A 648 -10.86 18.34 23.52
C SER A 648 -11.52 19.57 24.14
N SER A 649 -12.12 19.41 25.30
CA SER A 649 -12.75 20.54 26.06
C SER A 649 -11.74 21.63 26.43
N THR A 650 -10.43 21.34 26.42
CA THR A 650 -9.39 22.25 26.94
C THR A 650 -8.29 22.56 25.92
N ALA A 651 -8.18 21.83 24.83
CA ALA A 651 -7.10 22.00 23.88
C ALA A 651 -7.45 21.45 22.48
N VAL A 652 -6.85 22.04 21.47
CA VAL A 652 -6.84 21.52 20.09
C VAL A 652 -5.41 21.11 19.75
N SER A 653 -5.25 19.92 19.18
CA SER A 653 -3.97 19.39 18.71
C SER A 653 -4.04 19.15 17.21
N GLU A 654 -3.16 19.79 16.47
CA GLU A 654 -3.12 19.74 15.00
C GLU A 654 -1.76 19.28 14.50
N ASP A 655 -1.75 18.64 13.31
CA ASP A 655 -0.54 18.33 12.57
C ASP A 655 -0.69 18.83 11.13
N LEU A 656 0.38 19.46 10.63
CA LEU A 656 0.51 19.97 9.28
C LEU A 656 1.19 18.93 8.38
N GLY A 657 0.86 18.95 7.09
CA GLY A 657 1.54 18.23 6.03
C GLY A 657 2.84 18.92 5.58
N ALA A 658 3.51 18.32 4.61
CA ALA A 658 4.78 18.81 4.10
C ALA A 658 4.62 20.20 3.44
N PRO A 659 5.38 21.22 3.87
CA PRO A 659 5.45 22.51 3.21
C PRO A 659 6.21 22.39 1.90
N ARG A 660 6.32 23.48 1.14
CA ARG A 660 7.14 23.52 -0.08
C ARG A 660 8.50 22.88 0.16
N THR A 661 8.82 21.88 -0.67
CA THR A 661 10.09 21.15 -0.63
C THR A 661 10.72 21.14 -2.01
N LEU A 662 11.94 21.62 -2.10
CA LEU A 662 12.71 21.69 -3.35
C LEU A 662 13.87 20.71 -3.28
N TRP A 663 14.18 20.09 -4.42
CA TRP A 663 15.25 19.12 -4.58
C TRP A 663 16.03 19.40 -5.85
N ILE A 664 17.33 19.20 -5.81
CA ILE A 664 18.21 19.20 -6.97
C ILE A 664 19.20 18.05 -6.87
N GLY A 665 19.56 17.47 -8.00
CA GLY A 665 20.53 16.38 -7.99
C GLY A 665 20.79 15.79 -9.37
N LEU A 666 21.53 14.70 -9.36
CA LEU A 666 21.96 13.98 -10.55
C LEU A 666 21.41 12.55 -10.55
N THR A 667 21.03 12.09 -11.73
CA THR A 667 20.70 10.68 -11.98
C THR A 667 21.55 10.13 -13.12
N LEU A 668 22.00 8.90 -12.97
CA LEU A 668 22.75 8.16 -13.98
C LEU A 668 21.97 6.90 -14.36
N SER A 669 21.87 6.60 -15.65
CA SER A 669 21.25 5.36 -16.17
C SER A 669 22.05 4.88 -17.38
N ARG A 670 22.60 3.63 -17.28
CA ARG A 670 23.42 2.96 -18.32
C ARG A 670 23.04 1.51 -18.51
#